data_50d1b2a4f564d89ebb29d2b0d5ba0527
#
_entry.id   50d1b2a4f564d89ebb29d2b0d5ba0527
#
_cell.length_a   1.000
_cell.length_b   1.000
_cell.length_c   1.000
_cell.angle_alpha   90.00
_cell.angle_beta   90.00
_cell.angle_gamma   90.00
#
_symmetry.space_group_name_H-M   'P 1'
#
loop_
_entity.id
_entity.type
_entity.pdbx_description
1 polymer ?
#
loop_
_entity_poly.entity_id
_entity_poly.type
_entity_poly.pdbx_seq_one_letter_code
_entity_poly.pdbx_strand_id
1 'polypeptide(L)'
;MKDYEYQPLSPGEIRLLRLEAARPDQPLSGSILHHRLRNPVYHPRAEDDGGGYLEHALAYEAISYHWGSDQRTPFHVVIDNGSVIRITASLHTVLRRLALPDGPRVLWADAICINQVTSADNREKGEQIQLMPDIYRIASRVQVYLGPEADDLALALDFIRSIADYSEYLDASQHDDGETATALAQQRGFVLPPVGDPRWTALRAFLRRPWFRRVWIIQEFVYATDVAVTCGDHDVDWHLLWLCAKAYADNRQLIYTGYSPDLFGTRRLDLFREAHEGARGMLVVTDLRMRAWGYMTPAYMILSLNEKRDKENFSGLSIRKDLNTIKDYERFARAKLLHDRAEGETFPFGRPDMLQLLRRTSNFLATQPVDRLYALLGLTGTDHIKPVYSEQQTLNVVATKFAAHFITKGSMSEVLSTAGIRSATPSPNDPPSWVPNWTKMTYSQDMQIGFNRLADIQDEKNADRDKGGEKPAEGGETTSDEARAKDIDRLYSASGDLPQSFHINEIEASLTVKVTPIDRVVLVLPGKLCLGIPMYLGMTQKLGPVYPNGQPIEEAFWRTLIGNRTWNGLPVPDRYAVQYENLKRHESNLLTRAMLLLAIAALIALPFVTIAIRCIPFTGHVGLVTAAVAWKVSTVSGVVLPGIVYLILLPLFRWLWVTALVPLLVVIAWYLMVKVYPLLFLDALKYLGVTTAASIGSVPQDCTEYLSSFMVMGNRHNLAFTESRLMGLLPLLTKEGDIVAIVHGCHAPFVMRPTRRQGYYKLVGECYVHGVMNGELAASESIDIALC
;
A
#
# COMPACT_ATOMS: atom_id res chain seq x y z
N MET A 1 -3.48 3.62 46.59
CA MET A 1 -2.03 3.41 46.47
C MET A 1 -1.46 4.61 45.75
N LYS A 2 -0.25 5.06 46.14
CA LYS A 2 0.43 6.20 45.50
C LYS A 2 1.00 5.76 44.15
N ASP A 3 0.93 6.63 43.12
CA ASP A 3 1.57 6.32 41.84
C ASP A 3 3.10 6.33 42.00
N TYR A 4 3.79 5.48 41.23
CA TYR A 4 5.24 5.38 41.21
C TYR A 4 5.88 6.67 40.68
N GLU A 5 6.89 7.18 41.39
CA GLU A 5 7.68 8.37 40.97
C GLU A 5 8.95 7.91 40.25
N TYR A 6 9.03 8.21 38.97
CA TYR A 6 10.18 7.88 38.13
C TYR A 6 11.43 8.64 38.57
N GLN A 7 12.50 7.94 38.93
CA GLN A 7 13.80 8.54 39.15
C GLN A 7 14.48 8.85 37.78
N PRO A 8 15.21 9.95 37.69
CA PRO A 8 15.93 10.31 36.47
C PRO A 8 16.91 9.22 36.02
N LEU A 9 17.12 9.07 34.74
CA LEU A 9 18.09 8.15 34.15
C LEU A 9 19.39 8.88 33.78
N SER A 10 20.51 8.21 33.96
CA SER A 10 21.79 8.64 33.41
C SER A 10 21.89 8.35 31.91
N PRO A 11 22.74 9.03 31.13
CA PRO A 11 22.92 8.73 29.71
C PRO A 11 23.28 7.26 29.45
N GLY A 12 22.54 6.61 28.55
CA GLY A 12 22.68 5.18 28.23
C GLY A 12 22.12 4.22 29.29
N GLU A 13 21.39 4.73 30.27
CA GLU A 13 20.70 3.95 31.28
C GLU A 13 19.23 3.73 30.88
N ILE A 14 18.70 2.55 31.20
CA ILE A 14 17.32 2.15 31.04
C ILE A 14 16.72 1.64 32.33
N ARG A 15 15.40 1.60 32.45
CA ARG A 15 14.72 0.89 33.52
C ARG A 15 14.32 -0.50 33.08
N LEU A 16 14.37 -1.44 33.96
CA LEU A 16 13.88 -2.81 33.76
C LEU A 16 12.88 -3.13 34.88
N LEU A 17 11.81 -3.83 34.53
CA LEU A 17 10.89 -4.41 35.52
C LEU A 17 11.39 -5.79 35.92
N ARG A 18 11.76 -5.96 37.17
CA ARG A 18 11.92 -7.28 37.78
C ARG A 18 10.54 -7.69 38.27
N LEU A 19 9.85 -8.49 37.45
CA LEU A 19 8.53 -9.03 37.74
C LEU A 19 8.70 -10.21 38.72
N GLU A 20 8.07 -10.15 39.89
CA GLU A 20 8.13 -11.22 40.87
C GLU A 20 7.25 -12.42 40.46
N ALA A 21 7.56 -13.57 41.06
CA ALA A 21 6.75 -14.77 40.89
C ALA A 21 5.29 -14.50 41.23
N ALA A 22 4.38 -14.89 40.36
CA ALA A 22 2.95 -14.68 40.59
C ALA A 22 2.12 -15.83 40.02
N ARG A 23 1.22 -16.36 40.84
CA ARG A 23 0.17 -17.29 40.41
C ARG A 23 -1.00 -16.51 39.76
N PRO A 24 -1.88 -17.18 39.03
CA PRO A 24 -2.97 -16.49 38.31
C PRO A 24 -3.89 -15.62 39.18
N ASP A 25 -4.08 -15.95 40.41
CA ASP A 25 -4.94 -15.30 41.44
C ASP A 25 -4.22 -14.20 42.25
N GLN A 26 -2.89 -14.10 42.13
CA GLN A 26 -2.11 -13.12 42.88
C GLN A 26 -1.95 -11.80 42.10
N PRO A 27 -1.86 -10.63 42.77
CA PRO A 27 -1.55 -9.37 42.09
C PRO A 27 -0.15 -9.43 41.46
N LEU A 28 0.02 -8.72 40.36
CA LEU A 28 1.35 -8.52 39.77
C LEU A 28 2.15 -7.56 40.66
N SER A 29 3.37 -7.97 41.02
CA SER A 29 4.29 -7.16 41.84
C SER A 29 5.69 -7.22 41.23
N GLY A 30 6.52 -6.23 41.54
CA GLY A 30 7.87 -6.19 41.03
C GLY A 30 8.67 -5.00 41.57
N SER A 31 9.90 -4.89 41.11
CA SER A 31 10.80 -3.77 41.38
C SER A 31 11.32 -3.16 40.08
N ILE A 32 11.64 -1.87 40.11
CA ILE A 32 12.27 -1.18 39.01
C ILE A 32 13.79 -1.15 39.21
N LEU A 33 14.49 -1.74 38.27
CA LEU A 33 15.94 -1.77 38.24
C LEU A 33 16.45 -0.70 37.23
N HIS A 34 17.51 0.01 37.62
CA HIS A 34 18.27 0.87 36.71
C HIS A 34 19.42 0.07 36.11
N HIS A 35 19.57 0.05 34.82
CA HIS A 35 20.55 -0.74 34.11
C HIS A 35 21.20 0.05 33.00
N ARG A 36 22.53 0.06 32.96
CA ARG A 36 23.26 0.66 31.83
C ARG A 36 23.42 -0.37 30.72
N LEU A 37 22.98 -0.03 29.52
CA LEU A 37 23.10 -0.92 28.35
C LEU A 37 24.57 -1.25 28.06
N ARG A 38 24.85 -2.56 27.91
CA ARG A 38 26.15 -3.12 27.54
C ARG A 38 25.96 -4.26 26.58
N ASN A 39 26.77 -4.33 25.53
CA ASN A 39 26.75 -5.45 24.60
C ASN A 39 27.05 -6.77 25.35
N PRO A 40 26.35 -7.86 25.02
CA PRO A 40 26.68 -9.17 25.54
C PRO A 40 28.05 -9.63 25.02
N VAL A 41 28.73 -10.48 25.81
CA VAL A 41 30.01 -11.09 25.45
C VAL A 41 29.73 -12.46 24.82
N TYR A 42 30.30 -12.72 23.68
CA TYR A 42 30.20 -14.01 23.00
C TYR A 42 31.30 -14.95 23.50
N HIS A 43 30.93 -16.15 23.92
CA HIS A 43 31.84 -17.22 24.31
C HIS A 43 31.75 -18.38 23.32
N PRO A 44 32.76 -18.65 22.49
CA PRO A 44 32.77 -19.79 21.59
C PRO A 44 32.87 -21.10 22.40
N ARG A 45 32.19 -22.15 21.96
CA ARG A 45 32.39 -23.50 22.47
C ARG A 45 33.65 -24.11 21.86
N ALA A 46 34.31 -24.94 22.64
CA ALA A 46 35.58 -25.57 22.25
C ALA A 46 35.42 -26.76 21.26
N GLU A 47 34.23 -27.15 20.94
CA GLU A 47 33.92 -28.25 20.00
C GLU A 47 33.71 -27.76 18.58
N ASP A 48 34.10 -28.57 17.60
CA ASP A 48 34.14 -28.25 16.15
C ASP A 48 32.74 -27.98 15.52
N ASP A 49 31.66 -27.94 16.29
CA ASP A 49 30.30 -27.65 15.82
C ASP A 49 30.01 -26.16 15.58
N GLY A 50 31.00 -25.28 15.85
CA GLY A 50 30.88 -23.83 15.62
C GLY A 50 29.90 -23.12 16.57
N GLY A 51 29.42 -23.80 17.64
CA GLY A 51 28.48 -23.24 18.59
C GLY A 51 29.14 -22.32 19.65
N GLY A 52 28.34 -21.43 20.24
CA GLY A 52 28.73 -20.54 21.32
C GLY A 52 27.51 -20.02 22.10
N TYR A 53 27.75 -19.23 23.16
CA TYR A 53 26.69 -18.58 23.91
C TYR A 53 27.00 -17.11 24.17
N LEU A 54 25.94 -16.34 24.42
CA LEU A 54 26.05 -14.93 24.80
C LEU A 54 25.91 -14.78 26.32
N GLU A 55 26.87 -14.12 26.94
CA GLU A 55 26.83 -13.71 28.33
C GLU A 55 26.35 -12.24 28.41
N HIS A 56 25.22 -12.02 29.07
CA HIS A 56 24.66 -10.69 29.31
C HIS A 56 25.06 -10.22 30.72
N ALA A 57 25.45 -8.95 30.84
CA ALA A 57 25.72 -8.31 32.13
C ALA A 57 24.51 -8.39 33.09
N LEU A 58 23.33 -8.25 32.54
CA LEU A 58 22.04 -8.55 33.12
C LEU A 58 21.11 -9.03 32.00
N ALA A 59 20.76 -10.32 32.03
CA ALA A 59 19.82 -10.85 31.02
C ALA A 59 18.41 -10.31 31.29
N TYR A 60 17.80 -9.71 30.27
CA TYR A 60 16.42 -9.27 30.30
C TYR A 60 15.73 -9.62 28.98
N GLU A 61 14.41 -9.71 29.04
CA GLU A 61 13.61 -9.90 27.84
C GLU A 61 12.82 -8.62 27.51
N ALA A 62 12.79 -8.22 26.24
CA ALA A 62 12.01 -7.07 25.81
C ALA A 62 10.63 -7.51 25.28
N ILE A 63 9.61 -6.72 25.55
CA ILE A 63 8.23 -7.05 25.20
C ILE A 63 7.83 -6.23 23.96
N SER A 64 7.31 -6.93 22.94
CA SER A 64 6.71 -6.33 21.75
C SER A 64 5.22 -6.69 21.71
N TYR A 65 4.34 -5.70 21.87
CA TYR A 65 2.91 -5.93 21.97
C TYR A 65 2.11 -4.71 21.47
N HIS A 66 0.82 -4.88 21.22
CA HIS A 66 -0.07 -3.76 20.90
C HIS A 66 -0.68 -3.20 22.19
N TRP A 67 -0.51 -1.90 22.44
CA TRP A 67 -0.99 -1.24 23.66
C TRP A 67 -2.51 -1.34 23.85
N GLY A 68 -3.29 -1.40 22.79
CA GLY A 68 -4.74 -1.39 22.86
C GLY A 68 -5.30 -0.01 23.21
N SER A 69 -6.35 0.01 24.01
CA SER A 69 -6.92 1.23 24.59
C SER A 69 -5.98 1.84 25.63
N ASP A 70 -5.84 3.15 25.65
CA ASP A 70 -4.98 3.87 26.60
C ASP A 70 -5.58 3.94 28.03
N GLN A 71 -6.69 3.25 28.27
CA GLN A 71 -7.30 3.13 29.60
C GLN A 71 -6.41 2.27 30.50
N ARG A 72 -5.82 2.89 31.51
CA ARG A 72 -4.88 2.27 32.45
C ARG A 72 -5.50 1.79 33.75
N THR A 73 -6.75 2.06 33.99
CA THR A 73 -7.49 1.59 35.16
C THR A 73 -8.42 0.45 34.76
N PRO A 74 -8.56 -0.60 35.59
CA PRO A 74 -8.05 -0.78 36.96
C PRO A 74 -6.66 -1.47 37.07
N PHE A 75 -5.98 -1.75 35.97
CA PHE A 75 -4.79 -2.59 35.91
C PHE A 75 -3.52 -1.87 36.40
N HIS A 76 -2.74 -2.51 37.23
CA HIS A 76 -1.48 -1.98 37.75
C HIS A 76 -0.50 -3.09 38.16
N VAL A 77 0.76 -2.72 38.30
CA VAL A 77 1.82 -3.51 38.95
C VAL A 77 2.17 -2.84 40.29
N VAL A 78 2.21 -3.61 41.38
CA VAL A 78 2.62 -3.12 42.69
C VAL A 78 4.15 -3.11 42.75
N ILE A 79 4.75 -2.00 43.12
CA ILE A 79 6.20 -1.84 43.23
C ILE A 79 6.61 -1.97 44.71
N ASP A 80 7.82 -2.48 44.97
CA ASP A 80 8.33 -2.81 46.33
C ASP A 80 8.16 -1.70 47.38
N ASN A 81 8.16 -0.43 46.96
CA ASN A 81 7.95 0.72 47.85
C ASN A 81 6.48 0.96 48.22
N GLY A 82 5.57 0.06 47.80
CA GLY A 82 4.12 0.18 47.99
C GLY A 82 3.43 1.12 47.01
N SER A 83 4.16 1.68 46.04
CA SER A 83 3.58 2.45 44.96
C SER A 83 3.05 1.55 43.81
N VAL A 84 2.34 2.11 42.86
CA VAL A 84 1.79 1.37 41.71
C VAL A 84 2.14 2.03 40.39
N ILE A 85 2.41 1.19 39.39
CA ILE A 85 2.48 1.64 37.99
C ILE A 85 1.20 1.18 37.29
N ARG A 86 0.40 2.13 36.83
CA ARG A 86 -0.84 1.84 36.10
C ARG A 86 -0.51 1.43 34.67
N ILE A 87 -1.10 0.32 34.20
CA ILE A 87 -0.85 -0.27 32.89
C ILE A 87 -2.14 -0.50 32.10
N THR A 88 -2.02 -0.71 30.81
CA THR A 88 -3.15 -1.08 29.95
C THR A 88 -3.58 -2.53 30.22
N ALA A 89 -4.82 -2.86 29.85
CA ALA A 89 -5.31 -4.24 29.92
C ALA A 89 -4.45 -5.18 29.07
N SER A 90 -3.98 -4.73 27.92
CA SER A 90 -3.12 -5.49 27.02
C SER A 90 -1.80 -5.85 27.71
N LEU A 91 -1.10 -4.87 28.31
CA LEU A 91 0.15 -5.13 29.05
C LEU A 91 -0.08 -6.01 30.27
N HIS A 92 -1.19 -5.82 31.00
CA HIS A 92 -1.52 -6.69 32.10
C HIS A 92 -1.63 -8.16 31.65
N THR A 93 -2.31 -8.44 30.55
CA THR A 93 -2.43 -9.79 29.99
C THR A 93 -1.07 -10.37 29.61
N VAL A 94 -0.20 -9.56 28.96
CA VAL A 94 1.16 -9.97 28.61
C VAL A 94 1.98 -10.31 29.86
N LEU A 95 1.98 -9.44 30.87
CA LEU A 95 2.74 -9.67 32.13
C LEU A 95 2.23 -10.90 32.88
N ARG A 96 0.92 -11.16 32.88
CA ARG A 96 0.34 -12.40 33.45
C ARG A 96 0.86 -13.64 32.74
N ARG A 97 0.92 -13.61 31.42
CA ARG A 97 1.45 -14.71 30.60
C ARG A 97 2.95 -14.95 30.87
N LEU A 98 3.70 -13.86 31.10
CA LEU A 98 5.15 -13.92 31.29
C LEU A 98 5.56 -14.16 32.74
N ALA A 99 4.70 -13.93 33.72
CA ALA A 99 4.97 -14.21 35.13
C ALA A 99 5.26 -15.70 35.34
N LEU A 100 6.33 -16.01 36.03
CA LEU A 100 6.68 -17.38 36.39
C LEU A 100 6.08 -17.72 37.75
N PRO A 101 5.68 -18.99 38.02
CA PRO A 101 5.14 -19.39 39.28
C PRO A 101 6.19 -19.41 40.40
N ASP A 102 7.45 -19.68 40.08
CA ASP A 102 8.49 -20.06 41.05
C ASP A 102 9.72 -19.15 41.01
N GLY A 103 9.69 -18.03 40.27
CA GLY A 103 10.85 -17.15 40.22
C GLY A 103 10.59 -15.81 39.56
N PRO A 104 11.47 -14.83 39.76
CA PRO A 104 11.34 -13.53 39.08
C PRO A 104 11.76 -13.61 37.64
N ARG A 105 11.26 -12.63 36.84
CA ARG A 105 11.65 -12.42 35.44
C ARG A 105 11.99 -10.96 35.20
N VAL A 106 13.11 -10.71 34.53
CA VAL A 106 13.52 -9.34 34.23
C VAL A 106 13.05 -8.95 32.82
N LEU A 107 12.22 -7.92 32.75
CA LEU A 107 11.51 -7.52 31.54
C LEU A 107 11.75 -6.04 31.23
N TRP A 108 11.78 -5.71 29.95
CA TRP A 108 11.65 -4.35 29.47
C TRP A 108 10.31 -4.20 28.74
N ALA A 109 9.47 -3.29 29.21
CA ALA A 109 8.22 -2.91 28.59
C ALA A 109 8.16 -1.39 28.50
N ASP A 110 8.00 -0.86 27.30
CA ASP A 110 8.00 0.57 26.98
C ASP A 110 7.04 1.38 27.87
N ALA A 111 5.84 0.85 28.14
CA ALA A 111 4.83 1.51 28.95
C ALA A 111 5.17 1.60 30.45
N ILE A 112 6.11 0.81 30.93
CA ILE A 112 6.59 0.82 32.32
C ILE A 112 7.99 1.43 32.42
N CYS A 113 8.88 1.06 31.52
CA CYS A 113 10.30 1.41 31.63
C CYS A 113 10.60 2.83 31.12
N ILE A 114 9.74 3.41 30.28
CA ILE A 114 9.83 4.80 29.83
C ILE A 114 8.81 5.64 30.60
N ASN A 115 9.23 6.78 31.15
CA ASN A 115 8.32 7.72 31.74
C ASN A 115 7.35 8.29 30.70
N GLN A 116 6.07 7.94 30.80
CA GLN A 116 5.02 8.33 29.85
C GLN A 116 4.32 9.64 30.23
N VAL A 117 4.77 10.35 31.27
CA VAL A 117 4.17 11.62 31.67
C VAL A 117 4.40 12.66 30.59
N THR A 118 3.29 13.22 30.08
CA THR A 118 3.30 14.26 29.06
C THR A 118 3.63 15.59 29.74
N SER A 119 4.90 15.94 29.84
CA SER A 119 5.33 17.31 30.19
C SER A 119 5.92 17.97 28.94
N ALA A 120 5.85 19.28 28.87
CA ALA A 120 6.42 20.07 27.75
C ALA A 120 7.92 19.81 27.52
N ASP A 121 8.59 19.17 28.50
CA ASP A 121 10.03 18.88 28.52
C ASP A 121 10.37 17.39 28.68
N ASN A 122 9.53 16.48 28.13
CA ASN A 122 9.82 15.06 28.24
C ASN A 122 11.00 14.63 27.33
N ARG A 123 12.20 15.11 27.65
CA ARG A 123 13.47 14.76 26.98
C ARG A 123 13.77 13.27 27.15
N GLU A 124 13.44 12.70 28.29
CA GLU A 124 13.68 11.29 28.59
C GLU A 124 13.03 10.37 27.54
N LYS A 125 11.77 10.64 27.16
CA LYS A 125 11.10 9.82 26.14
C LYS A 125 11.85 9.84 24.82
N GLY A 126 12.31 11.01 24.36
CA GLY A 126 13.10 11.14 23.14
C GLY A 126 14.43 10.39 23.20
N GLU A 127 15.13 10.46 24.35
CA GLU A 127 16.39 9.76 24.59
C GLU A 127 16.21 8.25 24.65
N GLN A 128 15.18 7.77 25.34
CA GLN A 128 14.85 6.34 25.43
C GLN A 128 14.44 5.75 24.08
N ILE A 129 13.72 6.51 23.25
CA ILE A 129 13.36 6.09 21.89
C ILE A 129 14.62 5.92 21.02
N GLN A 130 15.63 6.78 21.18
CA GLN A 130 16.92 6.61 20.48
C GLN A 130 17.66 5.34 20.92
N LEU A 131 17.47 4.88 22.16
CA LEU A 131 18.05 3.65 22.69
C LEU A 131 17.26 2.39 22.31
N MET A 132 16.02 2.51 21.76
CA MET A 132 15.19 1.33 21.47
C MET A 132 15.87 0.30 20.56
N PRO A 133 16.60 0.68 19.51
CA PRO A 133 17.35 -0.29 18.70
C PRO A 133 18.30 -1.14 19.54
N ASP A 134 19.05 -0.51 20.45
CA ASP A 134 19.98 -1.21 21.34
C ASP A 134 19.26 -2.01 22.41
N ILE A 135 18.16 -1.50 22.96
CA ILE A 135 17.35 -2.22 23.95
C ILE A 135 16.87 -3.55 23.37
N TYR A 136 16.31 -3.56 22.15
CA TYR A 136 15.84 -4.78 21.51
C TYR A 136 16.96 -5.69 21.02
N ARG A 137 18.10 -5.12 20.61
CA ARG A 137 19.27 -5.86 20.16
C ARG A 137 20.00 -6.57 21.29
N ILE A 138 20.10 -5.92 22.45
CA ILE A 138 20.83 -6.43 23.63
C ILE A 138 19.97 -7.39 24.47
N ALA A 139 18.67 -7.27 24.37
CA ALA A 139 17.76 -8.20 25.04
C ALA A 139 18.10 -9.67 24.73
N SER A 140 18.08 -10.54 25.73
CA SER A 140 18.31 -11.98 25.55
C SER A 140 17.24 -12.61 24.65
N ARG A 141 16.02 -12.03 24.64
CA ARG A 141 14.89 -12.43 23.82
C ARG A 141 13.89 -11.29 23.68
N VAL A 142 13.20 -11.23 22.56
CA VAL A 142 12.01 -10.38 22.39
C VAL A 142 10.76 -11.25 22.46
N GLN A 143 9.90 -10.93 23.41
CA GLN A 143 8.60 -11.58 23.61
C GLN A 143 7.54 -10.82 22.80
N VAL A 144 7.16 -11.36 21.66
CA VAL A 144 6.10 -10.81 20.80
C VAL A 144 4.76 -11.38 21.22
N TYR A 145 3.83 -10.51 21.59
CA TYR A 145 2.46 -10.89 21.93
C TYR A 145 1.47 -10.35 20.89
N LEU A 146 0.85 -11.26 20.14
CA LEU A 146 -0.08 -10.91 19.08
C LEU A 146 -1.48 -10.55 19.57
N GLY A 147 -1.76 -10.70 20.84
CA GLY A 147 -3.06 -10.45 21.47
C GLY A 147 -3.69 -11.71 22.05
N PRO A 148 -4.85 -11.58 22.74
CA PRO A 148 -5.53 -12.68 23.39
C PRO A 148 -5.99 -13.73 22.38
N GLU A 149 -6.32 -14.91 22.90
CA GLU A 149 -7.06 -15.90 22.14
C GLU A 149 -8.40 -15.28 21.68
N ALA A 150 -8.71 -15.42 20.43
CA ALA A 150 -9.93 -14.97 19.84
C ALA A 150 -10.41 -16.05 18.86
N ASP A 151 -11.67 -15.95 18.48
CA ASP A 151 -12.42 -16.91 17.70
C ASP A 151 -11.57 -17.60 16.61
N ASP A 152 -11.61 -18.92 16.58
CA ASP A 152 -10.98 -19.75 15.56
C ASP A 152 -9.46 -19.69 15.47
N LEU A 153 -8.75 -19.28 16.56
CA LEU A 153 -7.29 -19.21 16.56
C LEU A 153 -6.63 -20.55 16.18
N ALA A 154 -7.09 -21.66 16.73
CA ALA A 154 -6.58 -22.98 16.40
C ALA A 154 -6.72 -23.28 14.90
N LEU A 155 -7.88 -22.94 14.33
CA LEU A 155 -8.14 -23.11 12.89
C LEU A 155 -7.23 -22.23 12.02
N ALA A 156 -6.96 -21.01 12.48
CA ALA A 156 -6.02 -20.11 11.80
C ALA A 156 -4.59 -20.66 11.83
N LEU A 157 -4.12 -21.13 13.00
CA LEU A 157 -2.77 -21.66 13.15
C LEU A 157 -2.55 -22.95 12.34
N ASP A 158 -3.54 -23.83 12.27
CA ASP A 158 -3.48 -25.03 11.44
C ASP A 158 -3.45 -24.70 9.95
N PHE A 159 -4.23 -23.68 9.53
CA PHE A 159 -4.22 -23.26 8.14
C PHE A 159 -2.93 -22.52 7.77
N ILE A 160 -2.37 -21.71 8.68
CA ILE A 160 -1.04 -21.09 8.51
C ILE A 160 0.02 -22.17 8.30
N ARG A 161 0.01 -23.23 9.10
CA ARG A 161 0.93 -24.37 8.93
C ARG A 161 0.74 -25.04 7.57
N SER A 162 -0.52 -25.28 7.17
CA SER A 162 -0.84 -25.90 5.88
C SER A 162 -0.32 -25.06 4.71
N ILE A 163 -0.52 -23.73 4.72
CA ILE A 163 0.00 -22.85 3.66
C ILE A 163 1.53 -22.82 3.70
N ALA A 164 2.14 -22.75 4.88
CA ALA A 164 3.59 -22.72 5.03
C ALA A 164 4.26 -24.03 4.53
N ASP A 165 3.67 -25.18 4.80
CA ASP A 165 4.17 -26.49 4.34
C ASP A 165 4.22 -26.62 2.80
N TYR A 166 3.40 -25.86 2.09
CA TYR A 166 3.34 -25.82 0.62
C TYR A 166 3.77 -24.47 0.02
N SER A 167 4.40 -23.61 0.82
CA SER A 167 4.74 -22.23 0.41
C SER A 167 5.65 -22.17 -0.81
N GLU A 168 6.54 -23.15 -0.98
CA GLU A 168 7.42 -23.27 -2.15
C GLU A 168 6.60 -23.40 -3.44
N TYR A 169 5.59 -24.26 -3.45
CA TYR A 169 4.72 -24.48 -4.60
C TYR A 169 3.70 -23.36 -4.79
N LEU A 170 3.32 -22.67 -3.71
CA LEU A 170 2.39 -21.55 -3.71
C LEU A 170 3.06 -20.21 -4.08
N ASP A 171 4.39 -20.18 -4.21
CA ASP A 171 5.13 -18.97 -4.58
C ASP A 171 4.90 -18.61 -6.05
N ALA A 172 3.99 -17.68 -6.28
CA ALA A 172 3.66 -17.20 -7.62
C ALA A 172 4.78 -16.41 -8.30
N SER A 173 5.82 -15.99 -7.55
CA SER A 173 6.98 -15.31 -8.15
C SER A 173 7.85 -16.22 -9.01
N GLN A 174 7.76 -17.55 -8.79
CA GLN A 174 8.47 -18.57 -9.56
C GLN A 174 7.66 -19.12 -10.76
N HIS A 175 6.41 -18.69 -10.91
CA HIS A 175 5.48 -19.13 -11.94
C HIS A 175 4.84 -17.93 -12.63
N ASP A 176 4.35 -18.12 -13.84
CA ASP A 176 3.72 -17.04 -14.63
C ASP A 176 2.46 -16.48 -13.96
N ASP A 177 1.77 -17.28 -13.13
CA ASP A 177 0.59 -16.86 -12.40
C ASP A 177 0.36 -17.67 -11.10
N GLY A 178 -0.52 -17.13 -10.23
CA GLY A 178 -0.88 -17.79 -8.97
C GLY A 178 -1.79 -19.01 -9.14
N GLU A 179 -2.43 -19.18 -10.28
CA GLU A 179 -3.29 -20.34 -10.58
C GLU A 179 -2.42 -21.56 -10.85
N THR A 180 -1.38 -21.42 -11.67
CA THR A 180 -0.38 -22.47 -11.93
C THR A 180 0.33 -22.88 -10.64
N ALA A 181 0.77 -21.93 -9.83
CA ALA A 181 1.39 -22.18 -8.53
C ALA A 181 0.45 -22.98 -7.60
N THR A 182 -0.81 -22.60 -7.52
CA THR A 182 -1.78 -23.30 -6.67
C THR A 182 -2.10 -24.70 -7.20
N ALA A 183 -2.23 -24.88 -8.52
CA ALA A 183 -2.46 -26.20 -9.12
C ALA A 183 -1.28 -27.15 -8.84
N LEU A 184 -0.05 -26.67 -8.90
CA LEU A 184 1.15 -27.43 -8.56
C LEU A 184 1.14 -27.85 -7.08
N ALA A 185 0.80 -26.94 -6.17
CA ALA A 185 0.65 -27.24 -4.76
C ALA A 185 -0.43 -28.31 -4.52
N GLN A 186 -1.57 -28.23 -5.22
CA GLN A 186 -2.64 -29.23 -5.13
C GLN A 186 -2.20 -30.61 -5.63
N GLN A 187 -1.41 -30.70 -6.71
CA GLN A 187 -0.83 -31.96 -7.18
C GLN A 187 0.09 -32.60 -6.14
N ARG A 188 0.67 -31.80 -5.24
CA ARG A 188 1.53 -32.25 -4.15
C ARG A 188 0.77 -32.51 -2.84
N GLY A 189 -0.56 -32.37 -2.85
CA GLY A 189 -1.44 -32.67 -1.72
C GLY A 189 -1.95 -31.45 -0.94
N PHE A 190 -1.68 -30.24 -1.37
CA PHE A 190 -2.30 -29.05 -0.78
C PHE A 190 -3.81 -29.05 -1.03
N VAL A 191 -4.58 -28.90 0.03
CA VAL A 191 -6.04 -28.80 -0.07
C VAL A 191 -6.43 -27.32 -0.02
N LEU A 192 -6.70 -26.74 -1.21
CA LEU A 192 -7.23 -25.38 -1.29
C LEU A 192 -8.65 -25.36 -0.74
N PRO A 193 -8.92 -24.62 0.36
CA PRO A 193 -10.27 -24.53 0.91
C PRO A 193 -11.21 -23.85 -0.08
N PRO A 194 -12.47 -24.32 -0.19
CA PRO A 194 -13.46 -23.67 -1.07
C PRO A 194 -13.76 -22.24 -0.60
N VAL A 195 -14.35 -21.44 -1.50
CA VAL A 195 -14.84 -20.10 -1.19
C VAL A 195 -15.83 -20.17 -0.04
N GLY A 196 -15.66 -19.33 0.97
CA GLY A 196 -16.53 -19.31 2.15
C GLY A 196 -16.13 -20.28 3.28
N ASP A 197 -15.10 -21.07 3.10
CA ASP A 197 -14.56 -21.93 4.16
C ASP A 197 -14.13 -21.08 5.38
N PRO A 198 -14.47 -21.49 6.63
CA PRO A 198 -14.14 -20.73 7.84
C PRO A 198 -12.63 -20.51 8.04
N ARG A 199 -11.75 -21.36 7.49
CA ARG A 199 -10.30 -21.17 7.52
C ARG A 199 -9.86 -19.84 6.94
N TRP A 200 -10.51 -19.36 5.88
CA TRP A 200 -10.23 -18.05 5.29
C TRP A 200 -10.56 -16.90 6.24
N THR A 201 -11.67 -17.02 6.95
CA THR A 201 -12.09 -16.01 7.94
C THR A 201 -11.14 -15.98 9.14
N ALA A 202 -10.75 -17.16 9.63
CA ALA A 202 -9.81 -17.32 10.73
C ALA A 202 -8.41 -16.76 10.38
N LEU A 203 -7.88 -17.10 9.18
CA LEU A 203 -6.60 -16.57 8.70
C LEU A 203 -6.63 -15.04 8.57
N ARG A 204 -7.69 -14.48 7.98
CA ARG A 204 -7.82 -13.03 7.87
C ARG A 204 -7.92 -12.34 9.23
N ALA A 205 -8.68 -12.91 10.15
CA ALA A 205 -8.78 -12.38 11.52
C ALA A 205 -7.42 -12.39 12.21
N PHE A 206 -6.64 -13.43 12.02
CA PHE A 206 -5.28 -13.53 12.55
C PHE A 206 -4.35 -12.46 11.94
N LEU A 207 -4.28 -12.35 10.62
CA LEU A 207 -3.41 -11.39 9.91
C LEU A 207 -3.81 -9.92 10.15
N ARG A 208 -5.06 -9.66 10.53
CA ARG A 208 -5.54 -8.33 10.90
C ARG A 208 -5.19 -7.88 12.31
N ARG A 209 -4.53 -8.73 13.10
CA ARG A 209 -4.14 -8.35 14.45
C ARG A 209 -3.31 -7.08 14.43
N PRO A 210 -3.59 -6.11 15.31
CA PRO A 210 -2.97 -4.78 15.22
C PRO A 210 -1.45 -4.78 15.29
N TRP A 211 -0.84 -5.77 15.91
CA TRP A 211 0.61 -5.91 16.00
C TRP A 211 1.29 -5.85 14.64
N PHE A 212 0.78 -6.57 13.63
CA PHE A 212 1.38 -6.63 12.29
C PHE A 212 1.48 -5.29 11.56
N ARG A 213 0.76 -4.29 12.04
CA ARG A 213 0.69 -2.97 11.39
C ARG A 213 1.24 -1.84 12.26
N ARG A 214 1.78 -2.12 13.46
CA ARG A 214 2.42 -1.09 14.29
C ARG A 214 3.78 -0.72 13.72
N VAL A 215 4.05 0.57 13.57
CA VAL A 215 5.36 1.02 13.06
C VAL A 215 6.53 0.64 13.97
N TRP A 216 6.32 0.61 15.27
CA TRP A 216 7.36 0.31 16.26
C TRP A 216 7.87 -1.14 16.20
N ILE A 217 7.04 -2.11 15.76
CA ILE A 217 7.48 -3.50 15.64
C ILE A 217 8.67 -3.65 14.67
N ILE A 218 8.87 -2.67 13.78
CA ILE A 218 9.99 -2.67 12.86
C ILE A 218 11.29 -2.70 13.65
N GLN A 219 11.48 -1.82 14.63
CA GLN A 219 12.66 -1.89 15.50
C GLN A 219 12.62 -3.10 16.43
N GLU A 220 11.47 -3.37 17.05
CA GLU A 220 11.27 -4.42 18.05
C GLU A 220 11.59 -5.81 17.50
N PHE A 221 11.19 -6.09 16.24
CA PHE A 221 11.41 -7.39 15.62
C PHE A 221 12.73 -7.47 14.82
N VAL A 222 13.10 -6.40 14.11
CA VAL A 222 14.30 -6.40 13.25
C VAL A 222 15.57 -6.57 14.09
N TYR A 223 15.69 -5.88 15.20
CA TYR A 223 16.88 -5.92 16.04
C TYR A 223 16.97 -7.09 17.03
N ALA A 224 15.85 -7.77 17.28
CA ALA A 224 15.81 -8.88 18.23
C ALA A 224 16.85 -9.97 17.92
N THR A 225 17.66 -10.38 18.88
CA THR A 225 18.56 -11.53 18.75
C THR A 225 17.80 -12.85 18.72
N ASP A 226 16.84 -13.03 19.60
CA ASP A 226 15.92 -14.17 19.64
C ASP A 226 14.48 -13.64 19.72
N VAL A 227 13.53 -14.33 19.07
CA VAL A 227 12.13 -13.93 19.02
C VAL A 227 11.25 -15.10 19.43
N ALA A 228 10.44 -14.91 20.45
CA ALA A 228 9.34 -15.78 20.79
C ALA A 228 8.03 -15.08 20.49
N VAL A 229 7.17 -15.70 19.68
CA VAL A 229 5.87 -15.15 19.31
C VAL A 229 4.78 -15.96 19.99
N THR A 230 3.85 -15.27 20.64
CA THR A 230 2.72 -15.88 21.32
C THR A 230 1.40 -15.21 20.92
N CYS A 231 0.34 -16.00 20.91
CA CYS A 231 -1.02 -15.54 20.65
C CYS A 231 -1.97 -16.29 21.61
N GLY A 232 -2.63 -15.59 22.52
CA GLY A 232 -3.29 -16.26 23.65
C GLY A 232 -2.30 -17.12 24.40
N ASP A 233 -2.62 -18.37 24.58
CA ASP A 233 -1.74 -19.37 25.20
C ASP A 233 -0.90 -20.19 24.21
N HIS A 234 -1.01 -19.91 22.91
CA HIS A 234 -0.30 -20.63 21.87
C HIS A 234 1.03 -19.97 21.50
N ASP A 235 2.06 -20.78 21.38
CA ASP A 235 3.32 -20.39 20.77
C ASP A 235 3.17 -20.44 19.23
N VAL A 236 3.63 -19.39 18.55
CA VAL A 236 3.54 -19.22 17.10
C VAL A 236 4.95 -19.19 16.53
N ASP A 237 5.23 -20.05 15.57
CA ASP A 237 6.49 -20.02 14.85
C ASP A 237 6.46 -18.89 13.83
N TRP A 238 7.28 -17.88 14.00
CA TRP A 238 7.29 -16.72 13.12
C TRP A 238 7.81 -17.04 11.70
N HIS A 239 8.60 -18.11 11.52
CA HIS A 239 9.04 -18.55 10.20
C HIS A 239 7.88 -19.15 9.39
N LEU A 240 7.03 -19.98 10.02
CA LEU A 240 5.81 -20.48 9.39
C LEU A 240 4.85 -19.34 9.07
N LEU A 241 4.75 -18.36 9.96
CA LEU A 241 3.94 -17.19 9.75
C LEU A 241 4.45 -16.35 8.56
N TRP A 242 5.77 -16.18 8.45
CA TRP A 242 6.38 -15.50 7.31
C TRP A 242 6.13 -16.26 5.99
N LEU A 243 6.31 -17.58 5.95
CA LEU A 243 6.04 -18.41 4.76
C LEU A 243 4.57 -18.32 4.33
N CYS A 244 3.66 -18.39 5.30
CA CYS A 244 2.23 -18.18 5.05
C CYS A 244 1.95 -16.77 4.51
N ALA A 245 2.52 -15.75 5.13
CA ALA A 245 2.32 -14.36 4.72
C ALA A 245 2.84 -14.11 3.30
N LYS A 246 3.99 -14.71 2.92
CA LYS A 246 4.55 -14.64 1.59
C LYS A 246 3.62 -15.28 0.56
N ALA A 247 3.23 -16.53 0.77
CA ALA A 247 2.30 -17.22 -0.13
C ALA A 247 0.97 -16.46 -0.25
N TYR A 248 0.41 -15.98 0.86
CA TYR A 248 -0.84 -15.24 0.85
C TYR A 248 -0.74 -13.87 0.16
N ALA A 249 0.37 -13.13 0.30
CA ALA A 249 0.52 -11.82 -0.29
C ALA A 249 0.81 -11.86 -1.80
N ASP A 250 1.51 -12.88 -2.27
CA ASP A 250 2.00 -12.99 -3.65
C ASP A 250 1.08 -13.84 -4.54
N ASN A 251 0.35 -14.81 -3.96
CA ASN A 251 -0.52 -15.70 -4.71
C ASN A 251 -1.94 -15.12 -4.84
N ARG A 252 -2.27 -14.61 -6.04
CA ARG A 252 -3.58 -14.03 -6.34
C ARG A 252 -4.73 -15.02 -6.14
N GLN A 253 -4.53 -16.31 -6.42
CA GLN A 253 -5.59 -17.30 -6.25
C GLN A 253 -5.93 -17.49 -4.77
N LEU A 254 -4.94 -17.57 -3.88
CA LEU A 254 -5.19 -17.59 -2.43
C LEU A 254 -5.95 -16.34 -1.97
N ILE A 255 -5.55 -15.19 -2.50
CA ILE A 255 -6.22 -13.92 -2.23
C ILE A 255 -7.69 -14.00 -2.69
N TYR A 256 -7.95 -14.39 -3.94
CA TYR A 256 -9.30 -14.36 -4.53
C TYR A 256 -10.20 -15.51 -4.07
N THR A 257 -9.67 -16.71 -3.80
CA THR A 257 -10.48 -17.83 -3.28
C THR A 257 -11.05 -17.52 -1.90
N GLY A 258 -10.33 -16.71 -1.11
CA GLY A 258 -10.88 -16.14 0.12
C GLY A 258 -12.03 -15.15 -0.11
N TYR A 259 -12.36 -14.79 -1.35
CA TYR A 259 -13.38 -13.82 -1.72
C TYR A 259 -14.73 -14.50 -1.91
N SER A 260 -15.64 -14.35 -0.97
CA SER A 260 -17.06 -14.72 -1.24
C SER A 260 -17.74 -13.59 -2.02
N PRO A 261 -18.52 -13.89 -3.07
CA PRO A 261 -19.31 -12.89 -3.81
C PRO A 261 -20.25 -12.06 -2.93
N ASP A 262 -20.69 -12.60 -1.80
CA ASP A 262 -21.54 -11.89 -0.82
C ASP A 262 -20.79 -10.78 -0.05
N LEU A 263 -19.49 -10.63 -0.32
CA LEU A 263 -18.60 -9.67 0.33
C LEU A 263 -18.61 -8.26 -0.30
N PHE A 264 -19.43 -7.97 -1.30
CA PHE A 264 -19.49 -6.68 -2.00
C PHE A 264 -19.99 -5.47 -1.18
N GLY A 265 -20.04 -5.59 0.16
CA GLY A 265 -20.22 -4.43 1.03
C GLY A 265 -18.91 -3.73 1.37
N THR A 266 -18.89 -2.39 1.36
CA THR A 266 -17.71 -1.54 1.60
C THR A 266 -16.91 -1.91 2.87
N ARG A 267 -17.55 -2.31 3.96
CA ARG A 267 -16.91 -2.78 5.19
C ARG A 267 -16.10 -4.07 5.04
N ARG A 268 -16.51 -4.97 4.13
CA ARG A 268 -15.85 -6.27 3.97
C ARG A 268 -14.58 -6.19 3.09
N LEU A 269 -14.53 -5.26 2.15
CA LEU A 269 -13.32 -4.94 1.39
C LEU A 269 -12.22 -4.39 2.29
N ASP A 270 -12.58 -3.58 3.29
CA ASP A 270 -11.62 -3.05 4.26
C ASP A 270 -10.98 -4.16 5.11
N LEU A 271 -11.77 -5.12 5.58
CA LEU A 271 -11.27 -6.26 6.35
C LEU A 271 -10.28 -7.12 5.56
N PHE A 272 -10.51 -7.25 4.28
CA PHE A 272 -9.64 -7.97 3.38
C PHE A 272 -8.33 -7.22 3.14
N ARG A 273 -8.41 -5.93 2.87
CA ARG A 273 -7.25 -5.07 2.71
C ARG A 273 -6.38 -5.08 3.96
N GLU A 274 -6.97 -5.00 5.15
CA GLU A 274 -6.24 -5.04 6.42
C GLU A 274 -5.49 -6.36 6.64
N ALA A 275 -6.06 -7.51 6.26
CA ALA A 275 -5.37 -8.80 6.35
C ALA A 275 -4.17 -8.86 5.38
N HIS A 276 -4.34 -8.38 4.16
CA HIS A 276 -3.26 -8.29 3.19
C HIS A 276 -2.16 -7.32 3.65
N GLU A 277 -2.53 -6.17 4.20
CA GLU A 277 -1.57 -5.22 4.79
C GLU A 277 -0.81 -5.85 5.97
N GLY A 278 -1.48 -6.67 6.80
CA GLY A 278 -0.84 -7.40 7.89
C GLY A 278 0.17 -8.44 7.39
N ALA A 279 -0.18 -9.21 6.36
CA ALA A 279 0.74 -10.13 5.70
C ALA A 279 1.95 -9.39 5.13
N ARG A 280 1.73 -8.30 4.40
CA ARG A 280 2.82 -7.44 3.89
C ARG A 280 3.68 -6.85 5.01
N GLY A 281 3.07 -6.46 6.13
CA GLY A 281 3.80 -6.01 7.32
C GLY A 281 4.79 -7.07 7.79
N MET A 282 4.36 -8.33 7.89
CA MET A 282 5.24 -9.44 8.26
C MET A 282 6.38 -9.63 7.25
N LEU A 283 6.11 -9.51 5.95
CA LEU A 283 7.16 -9.60 4.92
C LEU A 283 8.21 -8.50 5.06
N VAL A 284 7.78 -7.25 5.25
CA VAL A 284 8.70 -6.11 5.38
C VAL A 284 9.59 -6.26 6.61
N VAL A 285 9.05 -6.59 7.78
CA VAL A 285 9.87 -6.71 9.00
C VAL A 285 10.81 -7.90 8.93
N THR A 286 10.39 -8.99 8.27
CA THR A 286 11.25 -10.17 8.09
C THR A 286 12.40 -9.88 7.13
N ASP A 287 12.13 -9.24 5.99
CA ASP A 287 13.19 -8.85 5.04
C ASP A 287 14.20 -7.88 5.68
N LEU A 288 13.72 -6.86 6.40
CA LEU A 288 14.59 -5.94 7.15
C LEU A 288 15.42 -6.66 8.20
N ARG A 289 14.83 -7.64 8.90
CA ARG A 289 15.54 -8.47 9.89
C ARG A 289 16.67 -9.25 9.24
N MET A 290 16.42 -9.87 8.07
CA MET A 290 17.43 -10.63 7.34
C MET A 290 18.58 -9.73 6.90
N ARG A 291 18.29 -8.56 6.35
CA ARG A 291 19.30 -7.55 5.97
C ARG A 291 20.11 -7.08 7.17
N ALA A 292 19.45 -6.79 8.30
CA ALA A 292 20.11 -6.34 9.53
C ALA A 292 21.11 -7.36 10.07
N TRP A 293 20.80 -8.65 9.95
CA TRP A 293 21.63 -9.73 10.50
C TRP A 293 22.50 -10.43 9.45
N GLY A 294 22.48 -9.98 8.19
CA GLY A 294 23.33 -10.52 7.14
C GLY A 294 22.98 -11.92 6.68
N TYR A 295 21.71 -12.30 6.84
CA TYR A 295 21.24 -13.59 6.35
C TYR A 295 20.86 -13.54 4.87
N MET A 296 21.13 -14.64 4.19
CA MET A 296 20.40 -14.97 2.99
C MET A 296 18.92 -15.15 3.34
N THR A 297 18.03 -14.77 2.44
CA THR A 297 16.59 -15.00 2.64
C THR A 297 16.34 -16.44 3.01
N PRO A 298 15.46 -16.76 3.97
CA PRO A 298 15.05 -18.13 4.23
C PRO A 298 14.57 -18.86 2.98
N ALA A 299 14.03 -18.15 1.99
CA ALA A 299 13.73 -18.70 0.68
C ALA A 299 14.96 -19.30 0.00
N TYR A 300 16.12 -18.62 0.04
CA TYR A 300 17.35 -19.17 -0.55
C TYR A 300 17.91 -20.33 0.29
N MET A 301 17.79 -20.27 1.62
CA MET A 301 18.17 -21.39 2.48
C MET A 301 17.25 -22.61 2.22
N ILE A 302 15.96 -22.39 2.06
CA ILE A 302 15.00 -23.45 1.69
C ILE A 302 15.30 -23.98 0.28
N LEU A 303 15.59 -23.09 -0.69
CA LEU A 303 15.98 -23.49 -2.04
C LEU A 303 17.29 -24.27 -2.05
N SER A 304 18.31 -23.84 -1.31
CA SER A 304 19.60 -24.56 -1.20
C SER A 304 19.47 -25.91 -0.49
N LEU A 305 18.54 -26.02 0.46
CA LEU A 305 18.18 -27.30 1.10
C LEU A 305 17.40 -28.19 0.11
N ASN A 306 16.55 -27.60 -0.72
CA ASN A 306 15.78 -28.33 -1.74
C ASN A 306 16.67 -28.81 -2.88
N GLU A 307 17.63 -28.02 -3.36
CA GLU A 307 18.63 -28.49 -4.35
C GLU A 307 19.45 -29.68 -3.84
N LYS A 308 19.79 -29.72 -2.54
CA LYS A 308 20.42 -30.92 -1.93
C LYS A 308 19.45 -32.07 -1.84
N ARG A 309 18.17 -31.81 -1.56
CA ARG A 309 17.09 -32.81 -1.43
C ARG A 309 16.80 -33.53 -2.77
N ASP A 310 16.74 -32.77 -3.86
CA ASP A 310 16.50 -33.27 -5.21
C ASP A 310 17.70 -34.12 -5.71
N LYS A 311 18.93 -33.79 -5.28
CA LYS A 311 20.13 -34.57 -5.59
C LYS A 311 20.23 -35.87 -4.80
N GLU A 312 19.60 -36.00 -3.64
CA GLU A 312 19.71 -37.16 -2.75
C GLU A 312 18.49 -38.09 -2.74
N ASN A 313 17.49 -37.90 -3.61
CA ASN A 313 16.25 -38.71 -3.70
C ASN A 313 15.50 -38.86 -2.35
N PHE A 314 15.55 -37.88 -1.49
CA PHE A 314 14.94 -37.88 -0.16
C PHE A 314 13.45 -37.50 -0.21
N SER A 315 12.58 -38.45 -0.37
CA SER A 315 11.11 -38.27 -0.32
C SER A 315 10.57 -38.33 1.12
N GLY A 316 10.86 -37.37 1.97
CA GLY A 316 10.28 -37.49 3.32
C GLY A 316 10.72 -36.53 4.41
N LEU A 317 11.54 -35.53 4.13
CA LEU A 317 11.90 -34.53 5.14
C LEU A 317 10.83 -33.43 5.22
N SER A 318 10.22 -33.33 6.38
CA SER A 318 9.26 -32.26 6.72
C SER A 318 9.99 -30.92 6.84
N ILE A 319 9.46 -29.85 6.23
CA ILE A 319 9.91 -28.45 6.43
C ILE A 319 10.19 -28.14 7.91
N ARG A 320 9.49 -28.78 8.87
CA ARG A 320 9.72 -28.61 10.31
C ARG A 320 11.11 -29.00 10.78
N LYS A 321 11.75 -29.99 10.17
CA LYS A 321 13.10 -30.44 10.56
C LYS A 321 14.14 -29.45 10.06
N ASP A 322 13.93 -28.95 8.83
CA ASP A 322 14.79 -27.95 8.21
C ASP A 322 14.67 -26.59 8.94
N LEU A 323 13.47 -26.22 9.39
CA LEU A 323 13.24 -25.00 10.17
C LEU A 323 13.98 -24.98 11.51
N ASN A 324 14.13 -26.12 12.21
CA ASN A 324 14.92 -26.18 13.45
C ASN A 324 16.40 -25.92 13.15
N THR A 325 16.92 -26.52 12.10
CA THR A 325 18.30 -26.28 11.62
C THR A 325 18.52 -24.80 11.25
N ILE A 326 17.54 -24.18 10.57
CA ILE A 326 17.57 -22.74 10.23
C ILE A 326 17.61 -21.90 11.50
N LYS A 327 16.77 -22.19 12.50
CA LYS A 327 16.73 -21.47 13.77
C LYS A 327 18.04 -21.55 14.55
N ASP A 328 18.63 -22.73 14.59
CA ASP A 328 19.90 -22.92 15.29
C ASP A 328 21.05 -22.19 14.55
N TYR A 329 21.04 -22.25 13.23
CA TYR A 329 21.99 -21.47 12.42
C TYR A 329 21.80 -19.97 12.59
N GLU A 330 20.56 -19.48 12.61
CA GLU A 330 20.28 -18.06 12.84
C GLU A 330 20.77 -17.60 14.23
N ARG A 331 20.56 -18.40 15.27
CA ARG A 331 21.05 -18.10 16.63
C ARG A 331 22.56 -18.02 16.64
N PHE A 332 23.21 -19.00 16.02
CA PHE A 332 24.67 -19.04 15.92
C PHE A 332 25.23 -17.86 15.13
N ALA A 333 24.71 -17.62 13.93
CA ALA A 333 25.20 -16.52 13.07
C ALA A 333 25.01 -15.15 13.75
N ARG A 334 23.88 -14.95 14.48
CA ARG A 334 23.64 -13.73 15.26
C ARG A 334 24.63 -13.57 16.40
N ALA A 335 24.85 -14.63 17.16
CA ALA A 335 25.80 -14.62 18.25
C ALA A 335 27.22 -14.29 17.76
N LYS A 336 27.66 -14.91 16.66
CA LYS A 336 28.95 -14.65 16.04
C LYS A 336 29.05 -13.22 15.52
N LEU A 337 28.02 -12.71 14.88
CA LEU A 337 27.96 -11.34 14.36
C LEU A 337 28.05 -10.28 15.46
N LEU A 338 27.44 -10.54 16.63
CA LEU A 338 27.58 -9.67 17.81
C LEU A 338 28.98 -9.68 18.38
N HIS A 339 29.72 -10.79 18.24
CA HIS A 339 31.12 -10.90 18.64
C HIS A 339 32.07 -10.23 17.67
N ASP A 340 31.89 -10.47 16.35
CA ASP A 340 32.84 -10.02 15.32
C ASP A 340 32.72 -8.52 15.01
N ARG A 341 31.68 -7.85 15.50
CA ARG A 341 31.46 -6.43 15.22
C ARG A 341 31.94 -5.54 16.35
N ALA A 342 32.88 -4.68 15.98
CA ALA A 342 33.14 -3.46 16.73
C ALA A 342 31.81 -2.66 16.87
N GLU A 343 31.59 -2.08 18.04
CA GLU A 343 30.41 -1.31 18.40
C GLU A 343 29.87 -0.47 17.24
N GLY A 344 28.67 -0.77 16.77
CA GLY A 344 27.88 0.12 15.92
C GLY A 344 27.42 -0.38 14.56
N GLU A 345 28.00 -1.40 13.92
CA GLU A 345 27.55 -1.85 12.59
C GLU A 345 26.53 -2.99 12.65
N THR A 346 25.26 -2.63 12.62
CA THR A 346 24.13 -3.57 12.65
C THR A 346 23.72 -4.08 11.27
N PHE A 347 24.11 -3.44 10.18
CA PHE A 347 23.69 -3.79 8.82
C PHE A 347 24.91 -4.15 7.94
N PRO A 348 25.25 -5.43 7.76
CA PRO A 348 26.37 -5.87 6.92
C PRO A 348 26.23 -5.49 5.45
N PHE A 349 25.00 -5.32 4.96
CA PHE A 349 24.72 -4.90 3.59
C PHE A 349 24.37 -3.41 3.48
N GLY A 350 24.81 -2.60 4.43
CA GLY A 350 24.45 -1.18 4.50
C GLY A 350 23.09 -0.94 5.13
N ARG A 351 22.95 0.25 5.71
CA ARG A 351 21.66 0.67 6.29
C ARG A 351 20.68 1.02 5.17
N PRO A 352 19.39 0.67 5.31
CA PRO A 352 18.39 1.00 4.30
C PRO A 352 18.25 2.52 4.13
N ASP A 353 17.99 2.97 2.91
CA ASP A 353 17.64 4.37 2.66
C ASP A 353 16.31 4.72 3.32
N MET A 354 16.27 5.88 3.98
CA MET A 354 15.09 6.31 4.75
C MET A 354 13.86 6.54 3.89
N LEU A 355 14.00 7.09 2.68
CA LEU A 355 12.87 7.33 1.79
C LEU A 355 12.30 6.01 1.27
N GLN A 356 13.17 5.08 0.91
CA GLN A 356 12.79 3.74 0.49
C GLN A 356 12.06 3.01 1.64
N LEU A 357 12.59 3.13 2.86
CA LEU A 357 11.99 2.51 4.03
C LEU A 357 10.61 3.12 4.36
N LEU A 358 10.45 4.43 4.28
CA LEU A 358 9.16 5.12 4.46
C LEU A 358 8.11 4.64 3.45
N ARG A 359 8.52 4.37 2.20
CA ARG A 359 7.63 3.80 1.17
C ARG A 359 7.23 2.37 1.51
N ARG A 360 8.20 1.51 1.82
CA ARG A 360 7.97 0.10 2.16
C ARG A 360 7.10 -0.09 3.40
N THR A 361 7.18 0.85 4.34
CA THR A 361 6.43 0.82 5.59
C THR A 361 5.15 1.67 5.56
N SER A 362 4.69 2.10 4.38
CA SER A 362 3.54 3.00 4.22
C SER A 362 2.23 2.47 4.81
N ASN A 363 2.07 1.16 4.93
CA ASN A 363 0.91 0.48 5.50
C ASN A 363 0.95 0.32 7.03
N PHE A 364 2.08 0.66 7.69
CA PHE A 364 2.16 0.60 9.13
C PHE A 364 1.43 1.76 9.79
N LEU A 365 0.99 1.57 11.02
CA LEU A 365 0.19 2.53 11.78
C LEU A 365 0.96 3.03 13.01
N ALA A 366 0.71 4.27 13.37
CA ALA A 366 1.23 4.89 14.58
C ALA A 366 0.12 5.63 15.31
N THR A 367 0.07 5.55 16.63
CA THR A 367 -0.87 6.30 17.46
C THR A 367 -0.53 7.79 17.42
N GLN A 368 0.76 8.12 17.54
CA GLN A 368 1.25 9.46 17.29
C GLN A 368 1.77 9.54 15.86
N PRO A 369 1.24 10.41 15.00
CA PRO A 369 1.63 10.47 13.58
C PRO A 369 3.12 10.68 13.33
N VAL A 370 3.84 11.38 14.23
CA VAL A 370 5.29 11.61 14.14
C VAL A 370 6.10 10.32 14.29
N ASP A 371 5.55 9.30 14.96
CA ASP A 371 6.21 8.01 15.16
C ASP A 371 6.44 7.28 13.83
N ARG A 372 5.66 7.61 12.79
CA ARG A 372 5.90 7.12 11.42
C ARG A 372 7.30 7.46 10.90
N LEU A 373 7.87 8.56 11.36
CA LEU A 373 9.20 9.01 11.01
C LEU A 373 10.22 8.54 12.05
N TYR A 374 9.91 8.73 13.33
CA TYR A 374 10.85 8.46 14.41
C TYR A 374 11.15 6.98 14.60
N ALA A 375 10.18 6.11 14.38
CA ALA A 375 10.37 4.66 14.50
C ALA A 375 11.33 4.07 13.45
N LEU A 376 11.72 4.82 12.42
CA LEU A 376 12.62 4.36 11.37
C LEU A 376 14.04 4.91 11.52
N LEU A 377 14.25 5.93 12.36
CA LEU A 377 15.55 6.60 12.49
C LEU A 377 16.66 5.62 12.86
N GLY A 378 16.44 4.74 13.81
CA GLY A 378 17.43 3.78 14.26
C GLY A 378 17.91 2.81 13.18
N LEU A 379 17.11 2.57 12.13
CA LEU A 379 17.44 1.66 11.02
C LEU A 379 18.28 2.33 9.92
N THR A 380 18.20 3.65 9.79
CA THR A 380 18.70 4.39 8.60
C THR A 380 19.98 5.19 8.83
N GLY A 381 20.48 5.25 10.06
CA GLY A 381 21.69 6.04 10.37
C GLY A 381 21.50 7.55 10.28
N THR A 382 20.27 8.02 10.38
CA THR A 382 19.93 9.46 10.44
C THR A 382 20.02 9.98 11.89
N ASP A 383 21.09 9.64 12.57
CA ASP A 383 21.31 9.85 14.01
C ASP A 383 21.35 11.35 14.41
N HIS A 384 21.54 12.23 13.44
CA HIS A 384 21.50 13.69 13.63
C HIS A 384 20.07 14.24 13.79
N ILE A 385 19.04 13.50 13.42
CA ILE A 385 17.64 13.87 13.64
C ILE A 385 17.18 13.24 14.96
N LYS A 386 16.97 14.06 15.98
CA LYS A 386 16.55 13.59 17.31
C LYS A 386 15.02 13.61 17.42
N PRO A 387 14.40 12.54 17.95
CA PRO A 387 12.98 12.55 18.29
C PRO A 387 12.68 13.63 19.35
N VAL A 388 11.75 14.50 19.07
CA VAL A 388 11.27 15.53 20.00
C VAL A 388 9.75 15.45 20.08
N TYR A 389 9.24 15.27 21.29
CA TYR A 389 7.82 15.21 21.58
C TYR A 389 7.39 16.48 22.33
N SER A 390 6.91 17.48 21.60
CA SER A 390 6.32 18.69 22.16
C SER A 390 5.11 19.13 21.34
N GLU A 391 4.25 19.94 21.89
CA GLU A 391 3.06 20.47 21.20
C GLU A 391 3.44 21.23 19.91
N GLN A 392 4.61 21.84 19.87
CA GLN A 392 5.11 22.60 18.72
C GLN A 392 5.67 21.69 17.60
N GLN A 393 6.08 20.45 17.92
CA GLN A 393 6.61 19.48 16.95
C GLN A 393 5.46 18.66 16.34
N THR A 394 4.59 19.35 15.61
CA THR A 394 3.53 18.67 14.85
C THR A 394 4.14 17.82 13.74
N LEU A 395 3.36 16.84 13.28
CA LEU A 395 3.79 15.99 12.13
C LEU A 395 4.26 16.86 10.93
N ASN A 396 3.55 17.94 10.63
CA ASN A 396 3.87 18.80 9.49
C ASN A 396 5.24 19.46 9.64
N VAL A 397 5.56 19.95 10.81
CA VAL A 397 6.88 20.53 11.10
C VAL A 397 7.98 19.50 10.96
N VAL A 398 7.77 18.30 11.53
CA VAL A 398 8.74 17.21 11.45
C VAL A 398 8.88 16.73 10.00
N ALA A 399 7.76 16.50 9.29
CA ALA A 399 7.76 16.07 7.90
C ALA A 399 8.47 17.07 6.97
N THR A 400 8.28 18.37 7.18
CA THR A 400 8.97 19.42 6.42
C THR A 400 10.47 19.39 6.65
N LYS A 401 10.93 19.21 7.90
CA LYS A 401 12.37 19.06 8.22
C LYS A 401 12.98 17.82 7.54
N PHE A 402 12.26 16.70 7.55
CA PHE A 402 12.70 15.47 6.86
C PHE A 402 12.79 15.69 5.35
N ALA A 403 11.76 16.26 4.73
CA ALA A 403 11.75 16.55 3.29
C ALA A 403 12.89 17.48 2.90
N ALA A 404 13.10 18.57 3.65
CA ALA A 404 14.19 19.50 3.44
C ALA A 404 15.57 18.81 3.55
N HIS A 405 15.75 17.97 4.57
CA HIS A 405 16.95 17.19 4.74
C HIS A 405 17.25 16.28 3.54
N PHE A 406 16.24 15.51 3.07
CA PHE A 406 16.44 14.61 1.93
C PHE A 406 16.71 15.35 0.63
N ILE A 407 16.03 16.46 0.37
CA ILE A 407 16.30 17.32 -0.79
C ILE A 407 17.73 17.83 -0.75
N THR A 408 18.20 18.31 0.41
CA THR A 408 19.58 18.78 0.60
C THR A 408 20.62 17.67 0.40
N LYS A 409 20.25 16.41 0.64
CA LYS A 409 21.08 15.22 0.38
C LYS A 409 21.03 14.71 -1.06
N GLY A 410 20.31 15.38 -1.95
CA GLY A 410 20.22 15.04 -3.37
C GLY A 410 18.99 14.20 -3.77
N SER A 411 18.10 13.89 -2.84
CA SER A 411 16.89 13.06 -3.10
C SER A 411 15.66 13.91 -3.45
N MET A 412 15.83 15.01 -4.16
CA MET A 412 14.71 15.91 -4.51
C MET A 412 13.67 15.21 -5.38
N SER A 413 14.11 14.44 -6.38
CA SER A 413 13.21 13.72 -7.28
C SER A 413 12.32 12.75 -6.51
N GLU A 414 12.88 11.95 -5.60
CA GLU A 414 12.18 10.95 -4.79
C GLU A 414 11.20 11.60 -3.80
N VAL A 415 11.59 12.74 -3.21
CA VAL A 415 10.71 13.50 -2.31
C VAL A 415 9.52 14.06 -3.07
N LEU A 416 9.74 14.74 -4.19
CA LEU A 416 8.68 15.37 -4.98
C LEU A 416 7.74 14.33 -5.62
N SER A 417 8.25 13.16 -6.04
CA SER A 417 7.43 12.09 -6.62
C SER A 417 6.40 11.54 -5.64
N THR A 418 6.67 11.62 -4.33
CA THR A 418 5.74 11.17 -3.29
C THR A 418 4.95 12.31 -2.66
N ALA A 419 5.23 13.55 -3.06
CA ALA A 419 4.55 14.76 -2.60
C ALA A 419 3.34 15.11 -3.48
N GLY A 420 2.59 16.11 -3.07
CA GLY A 420 1.45 16.65 -3.80
C GLY A 420 0.29 17.06 -2.92
N ILE A 421 -0.68 17.75 -3.51
CA ILE A 421 -1.91 18.12 -2.82
C ILE A 421 -2.70 16.87 -2.41
N ARG A 422 -3.32 16.90 -1.22
CA ARG A 422 -3.92 15.72 -0.57
C ARG A 422 -5.43 15.68 -0.67
N SER A 423 -6.04 16.82 -0.93
CA SER A 423 -7.49 17.00 -0.99
C SER A 423 -7.85 18.07 -2.01
N ALA A 424 -9.05 17.95 -2.58
CA ALA A 424 -9.63 19.00 -3.40
C ALA A 424 -9.91 20.29 -2.60
N THR A 425 -10.09 20.15 -1.27
CA THR A 425 -10.27 21.26 -0.31
C THR A 425 -9.10 21.21 0.69
N PRO A 426 -8.03 22.00 0.48
CA PRO A 426 -6.89 22.05 1.38
C PRO A 426 -7.29 22.54 2.77
N SER A 427 -6.75 21.91 3.82
CA SER A 427 -6.85 22.37 5.19
C SER A 427 -5.73 23.38 5.50
N PRO A 428 -5.95 24.40 6.33
CA PRO A 428 -4.87 25.27 6.82
C PRO A 428 -3.75 24.50 7.55
N ASN A 429 -4.07 23.33 8.07
CA ASN A 429 -3.12 22.46 8.78
C ASN A 429 -2.43 21.44 7.86
N ASP A 430 -2.66 21.47 6.54
CA ASP A 430 -1.91 20.64 5.63
C ASP A 430 -0.48 21.16 5.52
N PRO A 431 0.54 20.29 5.44
CA PRO A 431 1.90 20.71 5.16
C PRO A 431 2.00 21.28 3.72
N PRO A 432 3.09 21.98 3.40
CA PRO A 432 3.36 22.42 2.05
C PRO A 432 3.20 21.29 1.03
N SER A 433 2.73 21.60 -0.17
CA SER A 433 2.43 20.59 -1.20
C SER A 433 3.67 19.79 -1.67
N TRP A 434 4.87 20.33 -1.50
CA TRP A 434 6.14 19.67 -1.83
C TRP A 434 6.62 18.68 -0.73
N VAL A 435 5.94 18.65 0.43
CA VAL A 435 6.25 17.74 1.53
C VAL A 435 5.39 16.49 1.42
N PRO A 436 5.97 15.27 1.36
CA PRO A 436 5.22 14.03 1.28
C PRO A 436 4.32 13.79 2.49
N ASN A 437 3.20 13.11 2.27
CA ASN A 437 2.36 12.62 3.36
C ASN A 437 2.77 11.22 3.79
N TRP A 438 3.82 11.11 4.57
CA TRP A 438 4.31 9.82 5.04
C TRP A 438 3.37 9.07 6.00
N THR A 439 2.23 9.67 6.43
CA THR A 439 1.24 8.96 7.25
C THR A 439 0.13 8.28 6.45
N LYS A 440 -0.07 8.74 5.22
CA LYS A 440 -1.10 8.22 4.30
C LYS A 440 -0.52 8.10 2.90
N MET A 441 0.64 7.47 2.78
CA MET A 441 1.13 7.11 1.46
C MET A 441 0.16 6.10 0.87
N THR A 442 -0.80 6.63 0.13
CA THR A 442 -1.64 5.78 -0.70
C THR A 442 -0.79 5.37 -1.89
N TYR A 443 -0.80 4.09 -2.25
CA TYR A 443 -0.20 3.57 -3.49
C TYR A 443 -0.66 4.31 -4.76
N SER A 444 -1.55 5.29 -4.62
CA SER A 444 -2.13 6.07 -5.71
C SER A 444 -1.26 7.21 -6.24
N GLN A 445 -0.14 7.51 -5.59
CA GLN A 445 0.72 8.63 -5.98
C GLN A 445 2.04 8.19 -6.64
N ASP A 446 2.34 6.89 -6.64
CA ASP A 446 3.60 6.39 -7.18
C ASP A 446 3.48 5.99 -8.66
N MET A 447 3.89 6.87 -9.56
CA MET A 447 4.34 6.47 -10.90
C MET A 447 5.54 5.51 -10.80
N GLN A 448 6.24 5.53 -9.68
CA GLN A 448 7.40 4.72 -9.33
C GLN A 448 7.08 3.30 -8.85
N ILE A 449 5.86 2.78 -8.99
CA ILE A 449 5.56 1.40 -8.53
C ILE A 449 6.44 0.36 -9.26
N GLY A 450 6.85 0.64 -10.49
CA GLY A 450 7.89 -0.11 -11.17
C GLY A 450 9.28 0.04 -10.55
N PHE A 451 9.62 1.21 -9.98
CA PHE A 451 10.91 1.48 -9.33
C PHE A 451 11.13 0.65 -8.07
N ASN A 452 10.14 0.57 -7.19
CA ASN A 452 10.30 -0.13 -5.91
C ASN A 452 10.56 -1.62 -6.09
N ARG A 453 9.94 -2.24 -7.09
CA ARG A 453 10.16 -3.67 -7.38
C ARG A 453 11.49 -3.89 -8.12
N LEU A 454 11.93 -2.95 -8.92
CA LEU A 454 13.23 -3.01 -9.59
C LEU A 454 14.37 -2.74 -8.61
N ALA A 455 14.22 -1.80 -7.67
CA ALA A 455 15.17 -1.61 -6.58
C ALA A 455 15.27 -2.87 -5.69
N ASP A 456 14.14 -3.49 -5.37
CA ASP A 456 14.14 -4.76 -4.62
C ASP A 456 14.84 -5.90 -5.41
N ILE A 457 14.62 -6.02 -6.72
CA ILE A 457 15.27 -6.99 -7.61
C ILE A 457 16.76 -6.65 -7.78
N GLN A 458 17.13 -5.39 -7.84
CA GLN A 458 18.52 -4.94 -7.97
C GLN A 458 19.29 -5.17 -6.67
N ASP A 459 18.69 -4.93 -5.53
CA ASP A 459 19.24 -5.25 -4.22
C ASP A 459 19.41 -6.78 -4.06
N GLU A 460 18.47 -7.59 -4.56
CA GLU A 460 18.60 -9.06 -4.61
C GLU A 460 19.77 -9.49 -5.50
N LYS A 461 19.92 -8.91 -6.70
CA LYS A 461 21.02 -9.20 -7.63
C LYS A 461 22.38 -8.70 -7.14
N ASN A 462 22.44 -7.55 -6.47
CA ASN A 462 23.68 -7.05 -5.87
C ASN A 462 24.10 -7.90 -4.67
N ALA A 463 23.15 -8.39 -3.88
CA ALA A 463 23.42 -9.35 -2.80
C ALA A 463 23.96 -10.69 -3.34
N ASP A 464 23.60 -11.09 -4.56
CA ASP A 464 24.13 -12.29 -5.22
C ASP A 464 25.50 -12.07 -5.87
N ARG A 465 25.81 -10.85 -6.37
CA ARG A 465 27.13 -10.50 -6.91
C ARG A 465 28.23 -10.47 -5.84
N ASP A 466 27.93 -9.96 -4.67
CA ASP A 466 28.91 -9.89 -3.55
C ASP A 466 29.28 -11.26 -2.97
N LYS A 467 28.55 -12.32 -3.34
CA LYS A 467 28.81 -13.72 -2.89
C LYS A 467 29.75 -14.51 -3.79
N GLY A 468 29.91 -14.11 -5.04
CA GLY A 468 30.83 -14.72 -5.97
C GLY A 468 32.17 -13.99 -5.96
N GLY A 469 33.10 -14.40 -5.10
CA GLY A 469 34.43 -13.83 -4.95
C GLY A 469 35.39 -14.06 -6.14
N GLU A 470 34.93 -13.90 -7.38
CA GLU A 470 35.77 -13.86 -8.58
C GLU A 470 35.75 -12.45 -9.17
N LYS A 471 36.90 -11.78 -9.10
CA LYS A 471 37.15 -10.55 -9.85
C LYS A 471 37.00 -10.84 -11.35
N PRO A 472 36.24 -10.07 -12.13
CA PRO A 472 36.21 -10.23 -13.57
C PRO A 472 37.59 -10.00 -14.14
N ALA A 473 38.04 -10.89 -15.01
CA ALA A 473 39.26 -10.71 -15.78
C ALA A 473 39.09 -9.47 -16.67
N GLU A 474 40.05 -8.56 -16.63
CA GLU A 474 40.11 -7.41 -17.53
C GLU A 474 40.14 -7.91 -18.97
N GLY A 475 39.09 -7.61 -19.75
CA GLY A 475 39.13 -7.86 -21.19
C GLY A 475 37.90 -8.56 -21.80
N GLY A 476 36.77 -8.63 -21.12
CA GLY A 476 35.51 -9.19 -21.69
C GLY A 476 34.56 -8.11 -22.22
N GLU A 477 34.02 -8.29 -23.42
CA GLU A 477 32.91 -7.51 -23.95
C GLU A 477 31.81 -7.40 -22.92
N THR A 478 31.33 -6.18 -22.65
CA THR A 478 30.19 -5.91 -21.75
C THR A 478 29.02 -6.78 -22.18
N THR A 479 28.68 -7.77 -21.34
CA THR A 479 27.56 -8.66 -21.61
C THR A 479 26.25 -7.85 -21.64
N SER A 480 25.29 -8.32 -22.47
CA SER A 480 23.98 -7.69 -22.66
C SER A 480 23.23 -7.41 -21.32
N ASP A 481 23.64 -8.06 -20.24
CA ASP A 481 23.06 -7.91 -18.92
C ASP A 481 23.63 -6.71 -18.13
N GLU A 482 24.89 -6.33 -18.36
CA GLU A 482 25.46 -5.10 -17.78
C GLU A 482 24.95 -3.84 -18.48
N ALA A 483 24.72 -3.90 -19.78
CA ALA A 483 24.04 -2.85 -20.53
C ALA A 483 22.57 -2.74 -20.09
N ARG A 484 21.88 -3.87 -19.87
CA ARG A 484 20.52 -3.90 -19.30
C ARG A 484 20.43 -3.35 -17.88
N ALA A 485 21.40 -3.64 -17.02
CA ALA A 485 21.40 -3.12 -15.65
C ALA A 485 21.56 -1.58 -15.61
N LYS A 486 22.39 -1.01 -16.50
CA LYS A 486 22.54 0.45 -16.65
C LYS A 486 21.31 1.12 -17.26
N ASP A 487 20.56 0.43 -18.13
CA ASP A 487 19.30 0.92 -18.69
C ASP A 487 18.13 0.89 -17.68
N ILE A 488 18.19 0.02 -16.68
CA ILE A 488 17.18 -0.11 -15.64
C ILE A 488 17.26 1.06 -14.63
N ASP A 489 18.43 1.64 -14.41
CA ASP A 489 18.65 2.78 -13.51
C ASP A 489 17.97 4.09 -13.98
N ARG A 490 17.47 4.16 -15.23
CA ARG A 490 16.80 5.35 -15.78
C ARG A 490 15.48 4.99 -16.45
N LEU A 491 14.46 4.67 -15.65
CA LEU A 491 13.11 4.42 -16.16
C LEU A 491 12.55 5.59 -16.98
N TYR A 492 12.77 6.81 -16.46
CA TYR A 492 12.46 8.06 -17.13
C TYR A 492 13.57 9.07 -16.82
N SER A 493 13.82 10.00 -17.73
CA SER A 493 14.81 11.07 -17.59
C SER A 493 14.25 12.36 -18.19
N ALA A 494 13.07 12.79 -17.70
CA ALA A 494 12.36 13.95 -18.28
C ALA A 494 13.20 15.23 -18.28
N SER A 495 14.02 15.44 -17.25
CA SER A 495 14.96 16.58 -17.16
C SER A 495 16.26 16.38 -17.96
N GLY A 496 16.50 15.18 -18.54
CA GLY A 496 17.77 14.88 -19.16
C GLY A 496 18.95 15.12 -18.22
N ASP A 497 19.96 15.83 -18.67
CA ASP A 497 21.16 16.17 -17.89
C ASP A 497 21.06 17.51 -17.14
N LEU A 498 19.87 18.11 -17.03
CA LEU A 498 19.68 19.38 -16.33
C LEU A 498 19.97 19.22 -14.82
N PRO A 499 20.88 20.02 -14.25
CA PRO A 499 21.24 19.89 -12.84
C PRO A 499 20.09 20.32 -11.92
N GLN A 500 20.05 19.74 -10.74
CA GLN A 500 19.16 20.17 -9.68
C GLN A 500 19.46 21.62 -9.28
N SER A 501 18.44 22.45 -9.18
CA SER A 501 18.53 23.82 -8.64
C SER A 501 17.36 24.05 -7.70
N PHE A 502 17.66 24.30 -6.43
CA PHE A 502 16.62 24.52 -5.41
C PHE A 502 17.09 25.47 -4.32
N HIS A 503 16.12 26.13 -3.69
CA HIS A 503 16.30 26.91 -2.46
C HIS A 503 15.14 26.67 -1.51
N ILE A 504 15.42 26.34 -0.25
CA ILE A 504 14.42 26.09 0.79
C ILE A 504 14.30 27.33 1.66
N ASN A 505 13.12 27.92 1.71
CA ASN A 505 12.79 29.00 2.65
C ASN A 505 12.08 28.39 3.85
N GLU A 506 12.79 28.23 4.97
CA GLU A 506 12.26 27.64 6.19
C GLU A 506 11.15 28.50 6.84
N ILE A 507 11.20 29.82 6.70
CA ILE A 507 10.21 30.73 7.29
C ILE A 507 8.86 30.62 6.57
N GLU A 508 8.87 30.62 5.25
CA GLU A 508 7.66 30.48 4.43
C GLU A 508 7.29 29.00 4.19
N ALA A 509 8.12 28.06 4.63
CA ALA A 509 8.01 26.64 4.33
C ALA A 509 7.83 26.37 2.83
N SER A 510 8.54 27.13 1.97
CA SER A 510 8.46 27.03 0.52
C SER A 510 9.77 26.47 -0.07
N LEU A 511 9.62 25.75 -1.19
CA LEU A 511 10.71 25.19 -1.96
C LEU A 511 10.75 25.89 -3.34
N THR A 512 11.76 26.72 -3.58
CA THR A 512 12.00 27.29 -4.90
C THR A 512 12.77 26.29 -5.75
N VAL A 513 12.28 26.01 -6.95
CA VAL A 513 12.89 25.10 -7.92
C VAL A 513 12.91 25.71 -9.30
N LYS A 514 13.90 25.32 -10.10
CA LYS A 514 13.95 25.66 -11.50
C LYS A 514 13.17 24.64 -12.32
N VAL A 515 12.26 25.12 -13.18
CA VAL A 515 11.37 24.28 -13.98
C VAL A 515 11.37 24.69 -15.43
N THR A 516 11.14 23.74 -16.32
CA THR A 516 10.78 23.95 -17.70
C THR A 516 9.28 23.71 -17.86
N PRO A 517 8.45 24.75 -18.03
CA PRO A 517 7.02 24.58 -18.31
C PRO A 517 6.82 23.86 -19.65
N ILE A 518 5.99 22.84 -19.66
CA ILE A 518 5.66 22.08 -20.88
C ILE A 518 4.41 22.65 -21.52
N ASP A 519 3.29 22.59 -20.77
CA ASP A 519 1.98 22.93 -21.35
C ASP A 519 0.90 23.05 -20.28
N ARG A 520 -0.25 23.59 -20.65
CA ARG A 520 -1.43 23.74 -19.77
C ARG A 520 -2.43 22.62 -20.02
N VAL A 521 -3.00 22.08 -18.95
CA VAL A 521 -4.06 21.06 -18.99
C VAL A 521 -5.38 21.70 -19.41
N VAL A 522 -5.99 21.17 -20.48
CA VAL A 522 -7.28 21.67 -21.03
C VAL A 522 -8.44 20.70 -20.84
N LEU A 523 -8.15 19.40 -20.67
CA LEU A 523 -9.17 18.38 -20.48
C LEU A 523 -8.65 17.28 -19.55
N VAL A 524 -9.45 16.95 -18.55
CA VAL A 524 -9.16 15.85 -17.62
C VAL A 524 -10.30 14.85 -17.69
N LEU A 525 -9.98 13.62 -18.04
CA LEU A 525 -10.92 12.51 -18.06
C LEU A 525 -10.75 11.69 -16.79
N PRO A 526 -11.83 11.36 -16.04
CA PRO A 526 -11.72 10.72 -14.76
C PRO A 526 -11.04 9.36 -14.88
N GLY A 527 -10.01 9.14 -14.03
CA GLY A 527 -9.33 7.86 -13.86
C GLY A 527 -10.31 6.83 -13.28
N LYS A 528 -10.33 5.69 -13.71
CA LYS A 528 -11.11 4.46 -13.56
C LYS A 528 -11.62 4.05 -14.95
N LEU A 529 -10.64 3.87 -15.79
CA LEU A 529 -10.81 3.57 -17.22
C LEU A 529 -11.38 2.15 -17.49
N CYS A 530 -11.75 1.39 -16.45
CA CYS A 530 -12.38 0.09 -16.64
C CYS A 530 -13.65 0.25 -17.49
N LEU A 531 -13.71 -0.43 -18.61
CA LEU A 531 -14.80 -0.41 -19.62
C LEU A 531 -14.90 0.88 -20.46
N GLY A 532 -13.83 1.64 -20.61
CA GLY A 532 -13.87 2.89 -21.36
C GLY A 532 -12.89 3.02 -22.53
N ILE A 533 -12.04 2.03 -22.78
CA ILE A 533 -10.99 2.14 -23.82
C ILE A 533 -11.54 2.58 -25.17
N PRO A 534 -12.59 1.96 -25.75
CA PRO A 534 -13.11 2.39 -27.04
C PRO A 534 -13.67 3.82 -27.05
N MET A 535 -14.24 4.25 -25.93
CA MET A 535 -14.82 5.58 -25.79
C MET A 535 -13.76 6.65 -25.65
N TYR A 536 -12.75 6.40 -24.79
CA TYR A 536 -11.63 7.31 -24.63
C TYR A 536 -10.79 7.40 -25.89
N LEU A 537 -10.60 6.29 -26.62
CA LEU A 537 -9.97 6.28 -27.92
C LEU A 537 -10.75 7.14 -28.92
N GLY A 538 -12.09 7.02 -28.97
CA GLY A 538 -12.93 7.84 -29.82
C GLY A 538 -12.83 9.35 -29.52
N MET A 539 -12.62 9.73 -28.25
CA MET A 539 -12.34 11.11 -27.87
C MET A 539 -10.94 11.54 -28.31
N THR A 540 -9.94 10.68 -28.14
CA THR A 540 -8.55 10.93 -28.53
C THR A 540 -8.41 11.09 -30.05
N GLN A 541 -9.09 10.29 -30.83
CA GLN A 541 -9.10 10.37 -32.30
C GLN A 541 -9.60 11.71 -32.83
N LYS A 542 -10.42 12.45 -32.04
CA LYS A 542 -10.84 13.82 -32.40
C LYS A 542 -9.67 14.83 -32.41
N LEU A 543 -8.54 14.50 -31.79
CA LEU A 543 -7.34 15.32 -31.79
C LEU A 543 -6.57 15.23 -33.13
N GLY A 544 -6.89 14.29 -34.00
CA GLY A 544 -6.26 14.04 -35.29
C GLY A 544 -5.69 12.63 -35.40
N PRO A 545 -5.22 12.22 -36.59
CA PRO A 545 -4.70 10.86 -36.81
C PRO A 545 -3.29 10.63 -36.29
N VAL A 546 -2.54 11.71 -36.07
CA VAL A 546 -1.12 11.67 -35.68
C VAL A 546 -0.90 12.46 -34.40
N TYR A 547 -0.16 11.86 -33.50
CA TYR A 547 0.28 12.47 -32.24
C TYR A 547 1.44 13.47 -32.49
N PRO A 548 1.68 14.50 -31.66
CA PRO A 548 2.73 15.49 -31.87
C PRO A 548 4.16 14.95 -32.12
N ASN A 549 4.49 13.77 -31.62
CA ASN A 549 5.79 13.11 -31.88
C ASN A 549 5.84 12.30 -33.18
N GLY A 550 4.79 12.35 -34.02
CA GLY A 550 4.72 11.63 -35.30
C GLY A 550 4.15 10.20 -35.23
N GLN A 551 3.86 9.67 -34.06
CA GLN A 551 3.25 8.35 -33.92
C GLN A 551 1.76 8.35 -34.30
N PRO A 552 1.20 7.19 -34.75
CA PRO A 552 -0.25 7.05 -34.85
C PRO A 552 -0.94 7.37 -33.53
N ILE A 553 -2.05 8.11 -33.54
CA ILE A 553 -2.73 8.56 -32.32
C ILE A 553 -3.17 7.39 -31.44
N GLU A 554 -3.56 6.27 -32.02
CA GLU A 554 -3.97 5.09 -31.29
C GLU A 554 -2.78 4.39 -30.59
N GLU A 555 -1.63 4.37 -31.24
CA GLU A 555 -0.42 3.85 -30.62
C GLU A 555 0.01 4.72 -29.45
N ALA A 556 0.05 6.01 -29.62
CA ALA A 556 0.34 6.95 -28.53
C ALA A 556 -0.67 6.80 -27.38
N PHE A 557 -1.95 6.57 -27.68
CA PHE A 557 -2.99 6.38 -26.67
C PHE A 557 -2.77 5.13 -25.82
N TRP A 558 -2.64 3.94 -26.44
CA TRP A 558 -2.51 2.73 -25.63
C TRP A 558 -1.19 2.68 -24.86
N ARG A 559 -0.10 3.26 -25.42
CA ARG A 559 1.16 3.42 -24.70
C ARG A 559 1.02 4.37 -23.49
N THR A 560 0.25 5.46 -23.67
CA THR A 560 -0.04 6.39 -22.57
C THR A 560 -0.76 5.68 -21.42
N LEU A 561 -1.75 4.83 -21.70
CA LEU A 561 -2.54 4.15 -20.67
C LEU A 561 -1.71 3.28 -19.72
N ILE A 562 -0.55 2.81 -20.16
CA ILE A 562 0.39 1.99 -19.38
C ILE A 562 1.68 2.73 -19.01
N GLY A 563 1.74 4.08 -19.22
CA GLY A 563 2.96 4.85 -18.99
C GLY A 563 4.14 4.39 -19.85
N ASN A 564 3.86 3.79 -21.02
CA ASN A 564 4.85 3.20 -21.93
C ASN A 564 5.82 2.22 -21.26
N ARG A 565 5.34 1.45 -20.26
CA ARG A 565 6.12 0.46 -19.49
C ARG A 565 5.26 -0.77 -19.17
N THR A 566 5.91 -1.88 -18.90
CA THR A 566 5.27 -3.07 -18.35
C THR A 566 4.92 -2.85 -16.87
N TRP A 567 4.09 -3.71 -16.29
CA TRP A 567 3.69 -3.63 -14.88
C TRP A 567 4.88 -3.71 -13.89
N ASN A 568 6.01 -4.27 -14.32
CA ASN A 568 7.27 -4.34 -13.57
C ASN A 568 8.31 -3.30 -14.02
N GLY A 569 7.91 -2.28 -14.81
CA GLY A 569 8.75 -1.15 -15.19
C GLY A 569 9.67 -1.37 -16.40
N LEU A 570 9.63 -2.52 -17.05
CA LEU A 570 10.45 -2.81 -18.24
C LEU A 570 9.93 -2.11 -19.50
N PRO A 571 10.74 -1.96 -20.55
CA PRO A 571 10.28 -1.49 -21.86
C PRO A 571 9.13 -2.34 -22.40
N VAL A 572 8.22 -1.70 -23.12
CA VAL A 572 7.01 -2.35 -23.65
C VAL A 572 7.37 -3.31 -24.79
N PRO A 573 7.05 -4.62 -24.67
CA PRO A 573 7.28 -5.57 -25.74
C PRO A 573 6.22 -5.45 -26.84
N ASP A 574 6.55 -5.85 -28.09
CA ASP A 574 5.66 -5.76 -29.26
C ASP A 574 4.33 -6.50 -29.07
N ARG A 575 4.31 -7.59 -28.30
CA ARG A 575 3.09 -8.34 -27.99
C ARG A 575 2.00 -7.50 -27.28
N TYR A 576 2.37 -6.40 -26.62
CA TYR A 576 1.40 -5.52 -25.96
C TYR A 576 0.45 -4.82 -26.93
N ALA A 577 0.88 -4.53 -28.16
CA ALA A 577 0.01 -4.01 -29.19
C ALA A 577 -1.12 -4.99 -29.52
N VAL A 578 -0.79 -6.28 -29.63
CA VAL A 578 -1.78 -7.35 -29.88
C VAL A 578 -2.70 -7.54 -28.66
N GLN A 579 -2.13 -7.53 -27.45
CA GLN A 579 -2.91 -7.64 -26.22
C GLN A 579 -3.88 -6.47 -26.03
N TYR A 580 -3.45 -5.24 -26.38
CA TYR A 580 -4.32 -4.06 -26.38
C TYR A 580 -5.48 -4.20 -27.37
N GLU A 581 -5.20 -4.66 -28.61
CA GLU A 581 -6.25 -4.87 -29.61
C GLU A 581 -7.28 -5.91 -29.17
N ASN A 582 -6.83 -6.99 -28.54
CA ASN A 582 -7.70 -8.02 -28.00
C ASN A 582 -8.56 -7.47 -26.84
N LEU A 583 -7.96 -6.71 -25.93
CA LEU A 583 -8.68 -6.06 -24.83
C LEU A 583 -9.70 -5.04 -25.36
N LYS A 584 -9.32 -4.19 -26.30
CA LYS A 584 -10.21 -3.21 -26.95
C LYS A 584 -11.42 -3.88 -27.61
N ARG A 585 -11.17 -4.99 -28.33
CA ARG A 585 -12.23 -5.77 -28.97
C ARG A 585 -13.16 -6.42 -27.93
N HIS A 586 -12.58 -6.95 -26.86
CA HIS A 586 -13.35 -7.53 -25.76
C HIS A 586 -14.23 -6.49 -25.08
N GLU A 587 -13.70 -5.32 -24.72
CA GLU A 587 -14.49 -4.23 -24.13
C GLU A 587 -15.57 -3.70 -25.08
N SER A 588 -15.30 -3.60 -26.37
CA SER A 588 -16.30 -3.21 -27.38
C SER A 588 -17.46 -4.20 -27.44
N ASN A 589 -17.16 -5.49 -27.35
CA ASN A 589 -18.17 -6.55 -27.32
C ASN A 589 -18.99 -6.54 -26.01
N LEU A 590 -18.33 -6.32 -24.87
CA LEU A 590 -19.00 -6.17 -23.59
C LEU A 590 -19.93 -4.95 -23.57
N LEU A 591 -19.46 -3.82 -24.05
CA LEU A 591 -20.26 -2.61 -24.17
C LEU A 591 -21.48 -2.85 -25.05
N THR A 592 -21.30 -3.48 -26.23
CA THR A 592 -22.39 -3.83 -27.15
C THR A 592 -23.40 -4.77 -26.51
N ARG A 593 -22.93 -5.80 -25.75
CA ARG A 593 -23.82 -6.72 -25.01
C ARG A 593 -24.57 -6.01 -23.89
N ALA A 594 -23.91 -5.16 -23.11
CA ALA A 594 -24.54 -4.37 -22.06
C ALA A 594 -25.62 -3.43 -22.65
N MET A 595 -25.35 -2.79 -23.76
CA MET A 595 -26.28 -1.94 -24.47
C MET A 595 -27.48 -2.72 -24.97
N LEU A 596 -27.25 -3.92 -25.52
CA LEU A 596 -28.32 -4.81 -25.98
C LEU A 596 -29.20 -5.26 -24.81
N LEU A 597 -28.61 -5.64 -23.69
CA LEU A 597 -29.35 -6.02 -22.48
C LEU A 597 -30.18 -4.87 -21.92
N LEU A 598 -29.64 -3.66 -21.89
CA LEU A 598 -30.39 -2.46 -21.50
C LEU A 598 -31.53 -2.15 -22.46
N ALA A 599 -31.34 -2.31 -23.77
CA ALA A 599 -32.39 -2.15 -24.77
C ALA A 599 -33.48 -3.20 -24.58
N ILE A 600 -33.11 -4.46 -24.33
CA ILE A 600 -34.07 -5.55 -24.02
C ILE A 600 -34.81 -5.25 -22.72
N ALA A 601 -34.11 -4.84 -21.66
CA ALA A 601 -34.73 -4.47 -20.39
C ALA A 601 -35.71 -3.29 -20.54
N ALA A 602 -35.35 -2.28 -21.34
CA ALA A 602 -36.23 -1.16 -21.67
C ALA A 602 -37.48 -1.62 -22.47
N LEU A 603 -37.31 -2.52 -23.44
CA LEU A 603 -38.40 -3.11 -24.19
C LEU A 603 -39.35 -3.94 -23.29
N ILE A 604 -38.79 -4.68 -22.32
CA ILE A 604 -39.59 -5.45 -21.34
C ILE A 604 -40.30 -4.50 -20.37
N ALA A 605 -39.64 -3.44 -19.90
CA ALA A 605 -40.21 -2.46 -18.98
C ALA A 605 -41.32 -1.59 -19.64
N LEU A 606 -41.22 -1.37 -20.94
CA LEU A 606 -42.15 -0.51 -21.70
C LEU A 606 -43.64 -0.88 -21.50
N PRO A 607 -44.06 -2.16 -21.57
CA PRO A 607 -45.45 -2.55 -21.26
C PRO A 607 -45.84 -2.21 -19.82
N PHE A 608 -44.96 -2.41 -18.86
CA PHE A 608 -45.27 -2.12 -17.45
C PHE A 608 -45.37 -0.62 -17.19
N VAL A 609 -44.46 0.19 -17.77
CA VAL A 609 -44.53 1.65 -17.72
C VAL A 609 -45.84 2.14 -18.40
N THR A 610 -46.24 1.54 -19.52
CA THR A 610 -47.50 1.87 -20.21
C THR A 610 -48.71 1.52 -19.36
N ILE A 611 -48.68 0.38 -18.66
CA ILE A 611 -49.76 -0.01 -17.72
C ILE A 611 -49.78 0.94 -16.53
N ALA A 612 -48.64 1.26 -15.92
CA ALA A 612 -48.54 2.18 -14.80
C ALA A 612 -49.07 3.58 -15.17
N ILE A 613 -48.69 4.12 -16.36
CA ILE A 613 -49.21 5.41 -16.84
C ILE A 613 -50.72 5.35 -17.08
N ARG A 614 -51.27 4.19 -17.50
CA ARG A 614 -52.73 3.98 -17.63
C ARG A 614 -53.45 3.93 -16.30
N CYS A 615 -52.80 3.44 -15.26
CA CYS A 615 -53.36 3.35 -13.91
C CYS A 615 -53.29 4.65 -13.12
N ILE A 616 -52.50 5.65 -13.56
CA ILE A 616 -52.45 6.96 -12.92
C ILE A 616 -53.75 7.72 -13.29
N PRO A 617 -54.61 8.07 -12.33
CA PRO A 617 -55.81 8.87 -12.61
C PRO A 617 -55.36 10.23 -13.12
N PHE A 618 -55.93 10.62 -14.26
CA PHE A 618 -55.65 11.89 -14.94
C PHE A 618 -56.34 13.05 -14.19
N THR A 619 -55.87 13.32 -12.98
CA THR A 619 -56.37 14.43 -12.14
C THR A 619 -55.32 15.56 -12.09
N GLY A 620 -55.01 16.15 -13.21
CA GLY A 620 -54.08 17.27 -13.24
C GLY A 620 -54.51 18.34 -14.26
N HIS A 621 -53.94 19.52 -14.18
CA HIS A 621 -54.24 20.72 -14.96
C HIS A 621 -54.36 20.51 -16.50
N VAL A 622 -53.77 19.43 -17.05
CA VAL A 622 -53.84 19.08 -18.46
C VAL A 622 -55.26 18.56 -18.81
N GLY A 623 -55.90 17.82 -17.93
CA GLY A 623 -57.27 17.40 -18.10
C GLY A 623 -58.30 18.54 -18.09
N LEU A 624 -58.02 19.54 -17.23
CA LEU A 624 -58.82 20.77 -17.13
C LEU A 624 -58.64 21.68 -18.35
N VAL A 625 -57.44 21.81 -18.89
CA VAL A 625 -57.14 22.61 -20.07
C VAL A 625 -57.75 21.98 -21.33
N THR A 626 -57.63 20.64 -21.49
CA THR A 626 -58.25 19.93 -22.62
C THR A 626 -59.75 19.90 -22.53
N ALA A 627 -60.35 19.80 -21.33
CA ALA A 627 -61.77 19.93 -21.10
C ALA A 627 -62.28 21.35 -21.38
N ALA A 628 -61.54 22.37 -20.98
CA ALA A 628 -61.85 23.79 -21.25
C ALA A 628 -61.73 24.13 -22.75
N VAL A 629 -60.73 23.55 -23.44
CA VAL A 629 -60.60 23.75 -24.93
C VAL A 629 -61.72 22.99 -25.64
N ALA A 630 -62.03 21.80 -25.25
CA ALA A 630 -63.17 21.05 -25.84
C ALA A 630 -64.53 21.70 -25.55
N TRP A 631 -64.72 22.29 -24.34
CA TRP A 631 -65.89 23.09 -24.02
C TRP A 631 -66.00 24.36 -24.85
N LYS A 632 -64.92 25.10 -25.08
CA LYS A 632 -64.88 26.26 -25.93
C LYS A 632 -65.14 25.94 -27.41
N VAL A 633 -64.63 24.84 -27.90
CA VAL A 633 -64.90 24.40 -29.33
C VAL A 633 -66.36 23.94 -29.47
N SER A 634 -66.93 23.29 -28.46
CA SER A 634 -68.33 22.87 -28.41
C SER A 634 -69.39 24.02 -28.42
N THR A 635 -69.02 25.11 -27.72
CA THR A 635 -69.89 26.28 -27.68
C THR A 635 -69.88 27.13 -28.94
N VAL A 636 -68.85 27.00 -29.81
CA VAL A 636 -68.72 27.75 -31.03
C VAL A 636 -69.35 27.04 -32.26
N SER A 637 -69.48 25.69 -32.24
CA SER A 637 -69.91 24.90 -33.42
C SER A 637 -71.26 24.27 -33.35
N GLY A 638 -72.06 24.34 -32.26
CA GLY A 638 -73.44 23.92 -32.22
C GLY A 638 -73.75 22.45 -32.62
N VAL A 639 -72.74 21.58 -32.75
CA VAL A 639 -72.93 20.21 -33.26
C VAL A 639 -72.56 19.20 -32.18
N VAL A 640 -73.37 18.16 -32.01
CA VAL A 640 -73.28 17.06 -31.00
C VAL A 640 -72.10 16.10 -31.30
N LEU A 641 -70.95 16.61 -31.71
CA LEU A 641 -69.81 15.80 -31.99
C LEU A 641 -68.77 15.73 -30.83
N PRO A 642 -68.88 16.43 -29.68
CA PRO A 642 -67.84 16.48 -28.68
C PRO A 642 -67.61 15.18 -27.91
N GLY A 643 -68.60 14.35 -27.72
CA GLY A 643 -68.46 13.13 -26.93
C GLY A 643 -67.65 12.02 -27.66
N ILE A 644 -67.86 11.92 -28.98
CA ILE A 644 -67.19 10.90 -29.81
C ILE A 644 -65.70 11.28 -30.04
N VAL A 645 -65.46 12.54 -30.28
CA VAL A 645 -64.11 13.07 -30.46
C VAL A 645 -63.31 12.91 -29.16
N TYR A 646 -63.91 13.18 -28.00
CA TYR A 646 -63.27 13.00 -26.71
C TYR A 646 -62.99 11.54 -26.35
N LEU A 647 -63.98 10.66 -26.64
CA LEU A 647 -63.86 9.22 -26.32
C LEU A 647 -62.88 8.48 -27.27
N ILE A 648 -62.68 8.92 -28.49
CA ILE A 648 -61.88 8.23 -29.48
C ILE A 648 -60.47 8.91 -29.61
N LEU A 649 -60.43 10.23 -29.70
CA LEU A 649 -59.18 10.93 -29.98
C LEU A 649 -58.24 11.01 -28.72
N LEU A 650 -58.81 11.14 -27.52
CA LEU A 650 -57.98 11.16 -26.32
C LEU A 650 -57.31 9.82 -26.02
N PRO A 651 -57.98 8.69 -26.10
CA PRO A 651 -57.35 7.36 -26.01
C PRO A 651 -56.35 7.13 -27.14
N LEU A 652 -56.70 7.55 -28.40
CA LEU A 652 -55.82 7.42 -29.56
C LEU A 652 -54.56 8.31 -29.42
N PHE A 653 -54.71 9.52 -28.95
CA PHE A 653 -53.58 10.45 -28.69
C PHE A 653 -52.73 9.96 -27.51
N ARG A 654 -53.37 9.43 -26.45
CA ARG A 654 -52.66 8.78 -25.35
C ARG A 654 -51.91 7.54 -25.84
N TRP A 655 -52.52 6.75 -26.70
CA TRP A 655 -51.90 5.57 -27.28
C TRP A 655 -50.70 5.95 -28.16
N LEU A 656 -50.85 6.95 -29.01
CA LEU A 656 -49.77 7.45 -29.88
C LEU A 656 -48.62 8.07 -29.06
N TRP A 657 -48.95 8.80 -28.00
CA TRP A 657 -47.99 9.44 -27.12
C TRP A 657 -47.17 8.38 -26.36
N VAL A 658 -47.80 7.38 -25.79
CA VAL A 658 -47.15 6.36 -25.02
C VAL A 658 -46.42 5.33 -25.89
N THR A 659 -47.00 4.98 -27.07
CA THR A 659 -46.42 3.93 -27.91
C THR A 659 -45.35 4.42 -28.89
N ALA A 660 -45.36 5.67 -29.24
CA ALA A 660 -44.43 6.23 -30.23
C ALA A 660 -43.50 7.29 -29.64
N LEU A 661 -44.02 8.26 -28.89
CA LEU A 661 -43.22 9.38 -28.43
C LEU A 661 -42.33 9.02 -27.23
N VAL A 662 -42.83 8.22 -26.28
CA VAL A 662 -42.02 7.78 -25.13
C VAL A 662 -40.85 6.89 -25.55
N PRO A 663 -41.05 5.88 -26.44
CA PRO A 663 -39.92 5.11 -26.97
C PRO A 663 -38.93 5.97 -27.78
N LEU A 664 -39.46 6.91 -28.56
CA LEU A 664 -38.59 7.83 -29.33
C LEU A 664 -37.74 8.71 -28.40
N LEU A 665 -38.36 9.25 -27.35
CA LEU A 665 -37.64 10.02 -26.33
C LEU A 665 -36.61 9.18 -25.56
N VAL A 666 -36.92 7.94 -25.26
CA VAL A 666 -35.98 6.98 -24.65
C VAL A 666 -34.84 6.69 -25.60
N VAL A 667 -35.08 6.49 -26.88
CA VAL A 667 -34.04 6.27 -27.88
C VAL A 667 -33.19 7.53 -28.08
N ILE A 668 -33.80 8.71 -28.10
CA ILE A 668 -33.10 9.99 -28.19
C ILE A 668 -32.25 10.23 -26.92
N ALA A 669 -32.82 10.04 -25.75
CA ALA A 669 -32.09 10.16 -24.48
C ALA A 669 -30.93 9.16 -24.40
N TRP A 670 -31.16 7.94 -24.86
CA TRP A 670 -30.14 6.93 -24.98
C TRP A 670 -29.05 7.32 -25.98
N TYR A 671 -29.41 7.79 -27.15
CA TYR A 671 -28.46 8.29 -28.15
C TYR A 671 -27.65 9.47 -27.63
N LEU A 672 -28.28 10.43 -26.96
CA LEU A 672 -27.63 11.56 -26.32
C LEU A 672 -26.68 11.10 -25.21
N MET A 673 -27.12 10.17 -24.37
CA MET A 673 -26.31 9.65 -23.29
C MET A 673 -25.08 8.90 -23.80
N VAL A 674 -25.21 8.09 -24.83
CA VAL A 674 -24.11 7.28 -25.37
C VAL A 674 -23.19 8.08 -26.30
N LYS A 675 -23.73 8.96 -27.10
CA LYS A 675 -22.96 9.67 -28.14
C LYS A 675 -22.54 11.07 -27.73
N VAL A 676 -23.37 11.78 -26.97
CA VAL A 676 -23.13 13.17 -26.60
C VAL A 676 -22.58 13.28 -25.16
N TYR A 677 -23.08 12.45 -24.23
CA TYR A 677 -22.67 12.44 -22.82
C TYR A 677 -22.17 11.08 -22.36
N PRO A 678 -21.13 10.54 -23.02
CA PRO A 678 -20.65 9.18 -22.71
C PRO A 678 -20.15 9.02 -21.27
N LEU A 679 -19.63 10.10 -20.67
CA LEU A 679 -19.16 10.06 -19.27
C LEU A 679 -20.31 9.90 -18.27
N LEU A 680 -21.44 10.58 -18.48
CA LEU A 680 -22.65 10.40 -17.67
C LEU A 680 -23.23 8.98 -17.79
N PHE A 681 -23.14 8.38 -18.98
CA PHE A 681 -23.56 7.01 -19.20
C PHE A 681 -22.68 6.01 -18.43
N LEU A 682 -21.35 6.20 -18.45
CA LEU A 682 -20.43 5.38 -17.67
C LEU A 682 -20.67 5.50 -16.16
N ASP A 683 -20.92 6.71 -15.66
CA ASP A 683 -21.22 6.92 -14.26
C ASP A 683 -22.57 6.29 -13.85
N ALA A 684 -23.56 6.33 -14.72
CA ALA A 684 -24.82 5.63 -14.50
C ALA A 684 -24.64 4.10 -14.46
N LEU A 685 -23.83 3.53 -15.34
CA LEU A 685 -23.49 2.10 -15.33
C LEU A 685 -22.72 1.70 -14.05
N LYS A 686 -21.80 2.53 -13.58
CA LYS A 686 -21.11 2.34 -12.30
C LYS A 686 -22.09 2.37 -11.12
N TYR A 687 -23.01 3.34 -11.12
CA TYR A 687 -24.03 3.47 -10.07
C TYR A 687 -24.98 2.25 -10.03
N LEU A 688 -25.27 1.67 -11.17
CA LEU A 688 -26.09 0.47 -11.30
C LEU A 688 -25.32 -0.85 -10.98
N GLY A 689 -24.03 -0.77 -10.61
CA GLY A 689 -23.23 -1.95 -10.26
C GLY A 689 -22.89 -2.87 -11.45
N VAL A 690 -23.23 -2.48 -12.67
CA VAL A 690 -23.06 -3.31 -13.87
C VAL A 690 -21.58 -3.48 -14.27
N THR A 691 -20.68 -2.61 -13.74
CA THR A 691 -19.33 -2.47 -14.27
C THR A 691 -18.23 -3.13 -13.48
N THR A 692 -18.48 -3.71 -12.31
CA THR A 692 -17.37 -4.10 -11.42
C THR A 692 -17.17 -5.59 -11.18
N ALA A 693 -18.20 -6.42 -11.26
CA ALA A 693 -18.10 -7.83 -10.91
C ALA A 693 -18.03 -8.79 -12.10
N ALA A 694 -18.73 -8.46 -13.19
CA ALA A 694 -18.82 -9.35 -14.36
C ALA A 694 -17.61 -9.25 -15.31
N SER A 695 -16.85 -8.15 -15.24
CA SER A 695 -15.77 -7.86 -16.20
C SER A 695 -14.44 -8.51 -15.86
N ILE A 696 -14.15 -8.79 -14.58
CA ILE A 696 -12.85 -9.33 -14.18
C ILE A 696 -12.75 -10.85 -14.45
N GLY A 697 -13.86 -11.58 -14.38
CA GLY A 697 -13.89 -13.04 -14.60
C GLY A 697 -13.91 -13.48 -16.06
N SER A 698 -14.01 -12.55 -17.02
CA SER A 698 -14.17 -12.86 -18.45
C SER A 698 -13.07 -12.29 -19.36
N VAL A 699 -12.02 -11.72 -18.79
CA VAL A 699 -10.91 -11.16 -19.58
C VAL A 699 -10.12 -12.27 -20.24
N PRO A 700 -9.85 -12.19 -21.55
CA PRO A 700 -9.02 -13.19 -22.23
C PRO A 700 -7.63 -13.29 -21.61
N GLN A 701 -7.13 -14.51 -21.42
CA GLN A 701 -5.79 -14.75 -20.84
C GLN A 701 -4.66 -14.12 -21.65
N ASP A 702 -4.85 -13.98 -22.94
CA ASP A 702 -3.88 -13.41 -23.88
C ASP A 702 -3.68 -11.88 -23.75
N CYS A 703 -4.45 -11.17 -22.90
CA CYS A 703 -4.26 -9.73 -22.64
C CYS A 703 -3.87 -9.41 -21.17
N THR A 704 -3.55 -10.42 -20.38
CA THR A 704 -3.33 -10.29 -18.93
C THR A 704 -2.16 -9.37 -18.57
N GLU A 705 -1.05 -9.42 -19.30
CA GLU A 705 0.13 -8.58 -19.00
C GLU A 705 -0.14 -7.10 -19.29
N TYR A 706 -0.75 -6.79 -20.45
CA TYR A 706 -1.14 -5.41 -20.77
C TYR A 706 -2.14 -4.89 -19.74
N LEU A 707 -3.15 -5.70 -19.41
CA LEU A 707 -4.15 -5.34 -18.39
C LEU A 707 -3.52 -5.09 -17.03
N SER A 708 -2.53 -5.89 -16.63
CA SER A 708 -1.80 -5.68 -15.37
C SER A 708 -1.09 -4.33 -15.37
N SER A 709 -0.41 -3.97 -16.46
CA SER A 709 0.23 -2.65 -16.61
C SER A 709 -0.81 -1.51 -16.58
N PHE A 710 -1.92 -1.70 -17.27
CA PHE A 710 -3.03 -0.76 -17.29
C PHE A 710 -3.67 -0.58 -15.89
N MET A 711 -3.87 -1.66 -15.14
CA MET A 711 -4.42 -1.60 -13.78
C MET A 711 -3.49 -0.88 -12.80
N VAL A 712 -2.18 -1.01 -12.98
CA VAL A 712 -1.17 -0.31 -12.19
C VAL A 712 -1.22 1.20 -12.45
N MET A 713 -1.28 1.60 -13.72
CA MET A 713 -1.17 3.01 -14.13
C MET A 713 -2.54 3.69 -14.23
N GLY A 714 -3.48 3.12 -14.96
CA GLY A 714 -4.74 3.77 -15.34
C GLY A 714 -5.74 3.92 -14.19
N ASN A 715 -5.72 3.05 -13.16
CA ASN A 715 -6.64 3.17 -12.03
C ASN A 715 -6.27 4.28 -11.04
N ARG A 716 -5.09 4.84 -11.15
CA ARG A 716 -4.51 5.77 -10.17
C ARG A 716 -4.32 7.18 -10.72
N HIS A 717 -4.51 7.35 -12.01
CA HIS A 717 -4.31 8.61 -12.70
C HIS A 717 -5.53 8.94 -13.57
N ASN A 718 -5.69 10.21 -13.86
CA ASN A 718 -6.62 10.70 -14.88
C ASN A 718 -5.90 10.75 -16.23
N LEU A 719 -6.54 10.29 -17.29
CA LEU A 719 -6.11 10.61 -18.64
C LEU A 719 -6.41 12.09 -18.89
N ALA A 720 -5.42 12.84 -19.34
CA ALA A 720 -5.59 14.26 -19.59
C ALA A 720 -4.92 14.69 -20.90
N PHE A 721 -5.36 15.84 -21.38
CA PHE A 721 -4.88 16.46 -22.60
C PHE A 721 -4.47 17.90 -22.31
N THR A 722 -3.43 18.34 -23.01
CA THR A 722 -2.90 19.70 -22.93
C THR A 722 -3.27 20.55 -24.15
N GLU A 723 -3.00 21.85 -24.10
CA GLU A 723 -3.26 22.79 -25.20
C GLU A 723 -2.57 22.35 -26.50
N SER A 724 -1.32 21.88 -26.42
CA SER A 724 -0.54 21.36 -27.55
C SER A 724 -0.88 19.92 -27.93
N ARG A 725 -2.00 19.37 -27.43
CA ARG A 725 -2.52 18.01 -27.71
C ARG A 725 -1.64 16.88 -27.16
N LEU A 726 -0.80 17.15 -26.16
CA LEU A 726 -0.10 16.09 -25.48
C LEU A 726 -1.08 15.28 -24.62
N MET A 727 -0.85 13.96 -24.54
CA MET A 727 -1.60 13.05 -23.70
C MET A 727 -0.77 12.65 -22.49
N GLY A 728 -1.40 12.59 -21.32
CA GLY A 728 -0.71 12.16 -20.12
C GLY A 728 -1.62 11.46 -19.10
N LEU A 729 -0.98 10.69 -18.22
CA LEU A 729 -1.58 10.18 -17.00
C LEU A 729 -1.21 11.12 -15.86
N LEU A 730 -2.17 11.88 -15.38
CA LEU A 730 -2.00 12.93 -14.41
C LEU A 730 -2.63 12.56 -13.07
N PRO A 731 -2.16 13.11 -11.95
CA PRO A 731 -2.72 12.85 -10.62
C PRO A 731 -4.25 13.03 -10.57
N LEU A 732 -4.93 12.26 -9.71
CA LEU A 732 -6.41 12.30 -9.60
C LEU A 732 -6.98 13.67 -9.26
N LEU A 733 -6.21 14.53 -8.59
CA LEU A 733 -6.63 15.87 -8.20
C LEU A 733 -6.29 16.96 -9.24
N THR A 734 -5.79 16.58 -10.42
CA THR A 734 -5.53 17.50 -11.53
C THR A 734 -6.83 18.16 -12.00
N LYS A 735 -6.73 19.43 -12.38
CA LYS A 735 -7.83 20.23 -12.92
C LYS A 735 -7.42 20.93 -14.22
N GLU A 736 -8.41 21.31 -14.99
CA GLU A 736 -8.18 22.21 -16.13
C GLU A 736 -7.53 23.52 -15.65
N GLY A 737 -6.56 24.01 -16.39
CA GLY A 737 -5.74 25.16 -16.05
C GLY A 737 -4.49 24.86 -15.21
N ASP A 738 -4.31 23.64 -14.69
CA ASP A 738 -3.04 23.23 -14.10
C ASP A 738 -1.94 23.18 -15.18
N ILE A 739 -0.69 23.34 -14.78
CA ILE A 739 0.48 23.37 -15.68
C ILE A 739 1.28 22.08 -15.50
N VAL A 740 1.67 21.47 -16.60
CA VAL A 740 2.67 20.40 -16.62
C VAL A 740 4.04 21.03 -16.80
N ALA A 741 4.98 20.66 -15.94
CA ALA A 741 6.35 21.18 -15.99
C ALA A 741 7.38 20.11 -15.61
N ILE A 742 8.58 20.22 -16.17
CA ILE A 742 9.74 19.42 -15.78
C ILE A 742 10.46 20.17 -14.68
N VAL A 743 10.65 19.57 -13.50
CA VAL A 743 11.55 20.08 -12.46
C VAL A 743 12.96 19.62 -12.78
N HIS A 744 13.91 20.55 -12.84
CA HIS A 744 15.29 20.25 -13.17
C HIS A 744 15.90 19.25 -12.17
N GLY A 745 16.54 18.21 -12.68
CA GLY A 745 17.10 17.11 -11.88
C GLY A 745 16.08 16.07 -11.44
N CYS A 746 14.82 16.13 -11.88
CA CYS A 746 13.82 15.12 -11.61
C CYS A 746 13.58 14.19 -12.81
N HIS A 747 13.21 12.95 -12.54
CA HIS A 747 13.07 11.90 -13.55
C HIS A 747 11.76 11.96 -14.35
N ALA A 748 10.71 12.55 -13.78
CA ALA A 748 9.41 12.68 -14.41
C ALA A 748 8.90 14.13 -14.37
N PRO A 749 7.94 14.50 -15.23
CA PRO A 749 7.25 15.79 -15.15
C PRO A 749 6.28 15.81 -13.95
N PHE A 750 5.89 17.03 -13.57
CA PHE A 750 4.97 17.29 -12.47
C PHE A 750 3.81 18.17 -12.91
N VAL A 751 2.65 17.94 -12.32
CA VAL A 751 1.51 18.84 -12.43
C VAL A 751 1.56 19.87 -11.31
N MET A 752 1.46 21.14 -11.66
CA MET A 752 1.56 22.29 -10.78
C MET A 752 0.34 23.17 -10.91
N ARG A 753 -0.21 23.58 -9.80
CA ARG A 753 -1.39 24.48 -9.76
C ARG A 753 -0.97 25.89 -9.41
N PRO A 754 -1.23 26.89 -10.27
CA PRO A 754 -0.99 28.29 -9.95
C PRO A 754 -1.76 28.70 -8.69
N THR A 755 -1.15 29.52 -7.85
CA THR A 755 -1.81 30.15 -6.70
C THR A 755 -2.20 31.60 -7.01
N ARG A 756 -2.86 32.27 -6.09
CA ARG A 756 -3.17 33.70 -6.22
C ARG A 756 -1.90 34.58 -6.13
N ARG A 757 -0.83 34.08 -5.49
CA ARG A 757 0.46 34.78 -5.40
C ARG A 757 1.28 34.44 -6.64
N GLN A 758 1.66 35.42 -7.41
CA GLN A 758 2.45 35.24 -8.62
C GLN A 758 3.79 34.54 -8.32
N GLY A 759 4.18 33.57 -9.15
CA GLY A 759 5.39 32.77 -8.95
C GLY A 759 5.26 31.63 -7.93
N TYR A 760 4.11 31.53 -7.22
CA TYR A 760 3.85 30.45 -6.25
C TYR A 760 2.88 29.43 -6.81
N TYR A 761 3.25 28.15 -6.66
CA TYR A 761 2.49 27.00 -7.15
C TYR A 761 2.28 25.98 -6.04
N LYS A 762 1.23 25.19 -6.18
CA LYS A 762 1.04 23.96 -5.42
C LYS A 762 1.40 22.78 -6.28
N LEU A 763 2.23 21.90 -5.78
CA LEU A 763 2.52 20.62 -6.43
C LEU A 763 1.26 19.76 -6.37
N VAL A 764 0.74 19.35 -7.52
CA VAL A 764 -0.41 18.42 -7.59
C VAL A 764 0.09 16.99 -7.49
N GLY A 765 1.19 16.70 -8.15
CA GLY A 765 1.89 15.42 -8.08
C GLY A 765 2.67 15.12 -9.37
N GLU A 766 3.37 14.02 -9.35
CA GLU A 766 4.11 13.46 -10.48
C GLU A 766 3.16 13.00 -11.59
N CYS A 767 3.57 13.08 -12.85
CA CYS A 767 2.76 12.66 -13.99
C CYS A 767 3.60 11.99 -15.07
N TYR A 768 2.91 11.22 -15.92
CA TYR A 768 3.44 10.71 -17.18
C TYR A 768 2.87 11.53 -18.33
N VAL A 769 3.71 11.99 -19.24
CA VAL A 769 3.28 12.65 -20.48
C VAL A 769 3.97 11.99 -21.66
N HIS A 770 3.20 11.46 -22.57
CA HIS A 770 3.73 10.70 -23.71
C HIS A 770 4.59 11.59 -24.61
N GLY A 771 5.82 11.14 -24.92
CA GLY A 771 6.76 11.89 -25.75
C GLY A 771 7.53 13.02 -25.03
N VAL A 772 7.53 13.00 -23.66
CA VAL A 772 8.22 14.03 -22.85
C VAL A 772 9.07 13.40 -21.75
N MET A 773 9.15 12.08 -21.68
CA MET A 773 9.69 11.35 -20.52
C MET A 773 11.21 11.18 -20.55
N ASN A 774 11.90 11.47 -21.66
CA ASN A 774 13.32 11.17 -21.82
C ASN A 774 14.15 12.41 -22.24
N GLY A 775 13.74 13.60 -21.78
CA GLY A 775 14.47 14.84 -22.03
C GLY A 775 14.11 15.55 -23.34
N GLU A 776 13.06 15.10 -24.06
CA GLU A 776 12.66 15.66 -25.36
C GLU A 776 12.40 17.17 -25.31
N LEU A 777 11.95 17.70 -24.17
CA LEU A 777 11.65 19.11 -23.95
C LEU A 777 12.53 19.78 -22.89
N ALA A 778 13.59 19.13 -22.42
CA ALA A 778 14.44 19.64 -21.33
C ALA A 778 15.17 20.96 -21.71
N ALA A 779 15.48 21.15 -23.00
CA ALA A 779 16.20 22.34 -23.50
C ALA A 779 15.30 23.57 -23.71
N SER A 780 14.01 23.52 -23.37
CA SER A 780 13.11 24.67 -23.50
C SER A 780 13.37 25.74 -22.42
N GLU A 781 12.76 26.91 -22.58
CA GLU A 781 12.93 28.03 -21.63
C GLU A 781 12.54 27.63 -20.20
N SER A 782 13.41 27.98 -19.24
CA SER A 782 13.21 27.62 -17.82
C SER A 782 12.93 28.85 -16.96
N ILE A 783 12.13 28.64 -15.92
CA ILE A 783 11.76 29.67 -14.94
C ILE A 783 11.95 29.15 -13.52
N ASP A 784 12.11 30.07 -12.55
CA ASP A 784 12.11 29.74 -11.13
C ASP A 784 10.69 29.90 -10.56
N ILE A 785 10.25 28.90 -9.81
CA ILE A 785 8.95 28.90 -9.13
C ILE A 785 9.09 28.50 -7.67
N ALA A 786 8.18 28.94 -6.84
CA ALA A 786 8.10 28.55 -5.44
C ALA A 786 6.94 27.57 -5.23
N LEU A 787 7.23 26.39 -4.72
CA LEU A 787 6.25 25.39 -4.27
C LEU A 787 5.86 25.66 -2.81
N CYS A 788 4.56 25.77 -2.52
CA CYS A 788 4.02 26.08 -1.20
C CYS A 788 2.98 25.05 -0.72
#